data_eb7321c0fd0baf65055dd8d06f0fef7e
#
_entry.id   eb7321c0fd0baf65055dd8d06f0fef7e
#
_cell.length_a   1.000
_cell.length_b   1.000
_cell.length_c   1.000
_cell.angle_alpha   90.00
_cell.angle_beta   90.00
_cell.angle_gamma   90.00
#
_symmetry.space_group_name_H-M   'P 1'
#
loop_
_entity.id
_entity.type
_entity.pdbx_description
1 polymer ?
#
loop_
_entity_poly.entity_id
_entity_poly.type
_entity_poly.pdbx_seq_one_letter_code
_entity_poly.pdbx_strand_id
1 'polypeptide(L)'
;MSLGAYNIARRCLPLAVQGSIGRIVYTARELYSLRATGRHPPHPVLTAANNNGLLRYRGSRAGQRRRSMGGLDPADVESMNGGHVIAVITTTTTTGLSLRCRRASTQARFRQPVLRRIDCSSFYDHHPTDAVNPNSAASTPAARSHRCPEPTLYVFNVASLVKPHAIEQLTAELSGYNVDVAIISETHLKKKHTNSCVAIDGYELFRRDRQGRRGGGVAIYVRRSLAAAEWLTIPALDPVYEMLWVKVVQASDAVTFIGALYHPPKPIYQTAELMNHVEAAVFRIQQECPCSKVILAGDLNTMSDTEIVTRTGMTSVVSQPTRGSNILDRIYVSDLEYDAVKVVKSAAKSDHQAIVAYTGATVMTVNKTRRVCTFRKHTAAEHATFLAEVSDSVHLASPDGDLQEEVDRLYVTLNELLDRYYPPRTVTITSADPPYITPSVKYMLRCKNKLMRAGRLEQAAALAMKIGAAIRRFNSAELCRVDVIADPRSMWAKVRQLTGRCSKAGGDVQNSTVTADMLNNHYAAISTDANYKTPCTKSTANNRSVPRPVSDWRMFEILDGLKHTAAGLDNIPSWFLKIGAPFFAAPIAAVMNLSLTSSTVPVQWKVGSILPIPKISTPLTPADYRPITITPILSRILERIVVTEYIYPSLQHPPPNLTFSDQFAFQPSASTTAAIIHILHTVTTLLDSNQYVVVYALDFSKAFDSIRHHSVLHKYSQLNIPDNIHNWIESFFRDHSHCTKFNNDVSSFREIQASIIQGSGIGPASYIVTASDLKPLTPGNSMHKYADDTYLVVPASNHQSCAAEIDNVERWAEENNLTMNRTKSVEIIFVSPRSQRSVDIPQPAVPGFTRVDTVKILGVTFSRKFSVAQHVENILAASAQTLFALRTLRNHGMPASALETVFQAVVVAKLSYASPAWWGFANMADRGRLEAFLRRSVRLGYRRTTGGTLSDICARADDKLFATIIARGDRHLLFPLFPPQRSQHYSFRKRAHNFQLPPRTSVLCDCNFVTRMLYKDI
;
A
#
# COMPACT_ATOMS: atom_id res chain seq x y z
N MET A 1 -9.51 21.77 -6.85
CA MET A 1 -10.12 22.52 -5.72
C MET A 1 -11.49 23.11 -6.08
N SER A 2 -12.47 22.44 -6.66
CA SER A 2 -13.68 23.17 -7.05
C SER A 2 -14.96 22.35 -7.23
N LEU A 3 -14.87 21.06 -7.39
CA LEU A 3 -16.04 20.16 -7.37
C LEU A 3 -16.66 20.01 -5.97
N GLY A 4 -15.91 20.35 -4.92
CA GLY A 4 -16.42 20.33 -3.56
C GLY A 4 -17.61 21.25 -3.31
N ALA A 5 -17.63 22.44 -3.92
CA ALA A 5 -18.71 23.41 -3.73
C ALA A 5 -20.03 22.98 -4.39
N TYR A 6 -19.95 22.31 -5.55
CA TYR A 6 -21.11 21.83 -6.27
C TYR A 6 -21.74 20.60 -5.64
N ASN A 7 -20.92 19.66 -5.16
CA ASN A 7 -21.39 18.50 -4.42
C ASN A 7 -22.06 18.87 -3.08
N ILE A 8 -21.63 19.97 -2.48
CA ILE A 8 -22.21 20.50 -1.24
C ILE A 8 -23.64 20.99 -1.49
N ALA A 9 -23.86 21.69 -2.59
CA ALA A 9 -25.18 22.23 -2.91
C ALA A 9 -26.26 21.15 -3.02
N ARG A 10 -25.93 19.96 -3.53
CA ARG A 10 -26.89 18.87 -3.73
C ARG A 10 -27.14 18.03 -2.47
N ARG A 11 -26.17 17.90 -1.57
CA ARG A 11 -26.30 17.09 -0.33
C ARG A 11 -27.25 17.69 0.71
N CYS A 12 -27.67 18.93 0.52
CA CYS A 12 -28.41 19.71 1.52
C CYS A 12 -29.88 19.94 1.18
N LEU A 13 -30.36 19.35 0.06
CA LEU A 13 -31.78 19.39 -0.26
C LEU A 13 -32.54 18.36 0.57
N PRO A 14 -33.62 18.75 1.29
CA PRO A 14 -34.52 17.80 1.93
C PRO A 14 -35.10 16.84 0.87
N LEU A 15 -35.16 15.56 1.18
CA LEU A 15 -35.69 14.50 0.30
C LEU A 15 -37.09 14.81 -0.25
N ALA A 16 -37.92 15.55 0.49
CA ALA A 16 -39.25 15.98 0.07
C ALA A 16 -39.24 17.00 -1.09
N VAL A 17 -38.16 17.77 -1.26
CA VAL A 17 -38.05 18.79 -2.33
C VAL A 17 -37.49 18.18 -3.62
N GLN A 18 -36.81 17.03 -3.53
CA GLN A 18 -36.23 16.36 -4.71
C GLN A 18 -37.27 15.80 -5.70
N GLY A 19 -38.52 15.58 -5.26
CA GLY A 19 -39.61 15.07 -6.10
C GLY A 19 -40.31 16.11 -7.00
N SER A 20 -40.16 17.42 -6.69
CA SER A 20 -40.86 18.52 -7.37
C SER A 20 -39.98 19.34 -8.28
N ILE A 21 -38.64 19.16 -8.27
CA ILE A 21 -37.68 19.92 -9.09
C ILE A 21 -37.40 19.15 -10.37
N GLY A 22 -37.68 19.77 -11.50
CA GLY A 22 -37.32 19.24 -12.81
C GLY A 22 -35.82 18.96 -12.90
N ARG A 23 -35.44 17.90 -13.61
CA ARG A 23 -34.05 17.50 -13.82
C ARG A 23 -33.24 18.65 -14.43
N ILE A 24 -32.19 19.10 -13.76
CA ILE A 24 -31.22 19.98 -14.41
C ILE A 24 -30.32 19.08 -15.25
N VAL A 25 -30.49 19.12 -16.56
CA VAL A 25 -29.68 18.36 -17.52
C VAL A 25 -28.53 19.27 -17.95
N TYR A 26 -27.32 18.81 -17.73
CA TYR A 26 -26.11 19.48 -18.23
C TYR A 26 -25.65 18.79 -19.50
N THR A 27 -25.30 19.57 -20.51
CA THR A 27 -24.58 19.04 -21.67
C THR A 27 -23.17 18.63 -21.28
N ALA A 28 -22.54 17.76 -22.06
CA ALA A 28 -21.15 17.34 -21.85
C ALA A 28 -20.20 18.56 -21.79
N ARG A 29 -20.47 19.59 -22.61
CA ARG A 29 -19.68 20.84 -22.65
C ARG A 29 -19.82 21.65 -21.36
N GLU A 30 -20.99 21.70 -20.78
CA GLU A 30 -21.23 22.38 -19.50
C GLU A 30 -20.59 21.62 -18.33
N LEU A 31 -20.64 20.29 -18.33
CA LEU A 31 -19.92 19.46 -17.34
C LEU A 31 -18.41 19.62 -17.43
N TYR A 32 -17.89 19.73 -18.65
CA TYR A 32 -16.47 20.02 -18.85
C TYR A 32 -16.08 21.42 -18.35
N SER A 33 -16.88 22.44 -18.66
CA SER A 33 -16.68 23.80 -18.18
C SER A 33 -16.71 23.88 -16.66
N LEU A 34 -17.67 23.20 -16.03
CA LEU A 34 -17.76 23.09 -14.58
C LEU A 34 -16.52 22.44 -13.98
N ARG A 35 -16.02 21.38 -14.60
CA ARG A 35 -14.80 20.69 -14.17
C ARG A 35 -13.55 21.56 -14.31
N ALA A 36 -13.39 22.26 -15.44
CA ALA A 36 -12.22 23.07 -15.73
C ALA A 36 -12.16 24.35 -14.89
N THR A 37 -13.28 25.01 -14.70
CA THR A 37 -13.36 26.34 -14.07
C THR A 37 -13.76 26.29 -12.59
N GLY A 38 -14.41 25.20 -12.17
CA GLY A 38 -15.05 25.09 -10.86
C GLY A 38 -16.21 26.06 -10.64
N ARG A 39 -16.71 26.64 -11.72
CA ARG A 39 -17.86 27.56 -11.73
C ARG A 39 -19.00 26.91 -12.50
N HIS A 40 -20.23 27.06 -11.99
CA HIS A 40 -21.40 26.71 -12.78
C HIS A 40 -21.39 27.43 -14.11
N PRO A 41 -21.71 26.76 -15.22
CA PRO A 41 -22.09 27.49 -16.43
C PRO A 41 -23.25 28.43 -16.07
N PRO A 42 -23.37 29.58 -16.72
CA PRO A 42 -24.40 30.58 -16.42
C PRO A 42 -25.79 29.98 -16.65
N HIS A 43 -26.37 29.41 -15.60
CA HIS A 43 -27.73 28.94 -15.63
C HIS A 43 -28.65 30.15 -15.46
N PRO A 44 -29.68 30.37 -16.32
CA PRO A 44 -30.52 31.57 -16.29
C PRO A 44 -31.08 31.88 -14.89
N VAL A 45 -31.50 30.87 -14.15
CA VAL A 45 -32.05 31.01 -12.77
C VAL A 45 -30.97 31.46 -11.79
N LEU A 46 -29.75 30.88 -11.84
CA LEU A 46 -28.64 31.25 -10.95
C LEU A 46 -28.15 32.67 -11.30
N THR A 47 -28.13 33.02 -12.57
CA THR A 47 -27.76 34.36 -13.04
C THR A 47 -28.78 35.38 -12.55
N ALA A 48 -30.09 35.11 -12.70
CA ALA A 48 -31.17 35.97 -12.21
C ALA A 48 -31.12 36.11 -10.68
N ALA A 49 -30.90 35.02 -9.92
CA ALA A 49 -30.75 35.07 -8.48
C ALA A 49 -29.55 35.91 -8.03
N ASN A 50 -28.42 35.81 -8.73
CA ASN A 50 -27.24 36.60 -8.42
C ASN A 50 -27.44 38.09 -8.75
N ASN A 51 -28.04 38.40 -9.89
CA ASN A 51 -28.32 39.78 -10.34
C ASN A 51 -29.30 40.49 -9.39
N ASN A 52 -30.24 39.78 -8.84
CA ASN A 52 -31.20 40.28 -7.85
C ASN A 52 -30.67 40.29 -6.41
N GLY A 53 -29.38 39.99 -6.18
CA GLY A 53 -28.75 39.98 -4.86
C GLY A 53 -29.24 38.87 -3.89
N LEU A 54 -29.94 37.86 -4.40
CA LEU A 54 -30.51 36.75 -3.62
C LEU A 54 -29.44 35.76 -3.21
N LEU A 55 -28.32 35.66 -3.95
CA LEU A 55 -27.16 34.84 -3.60
C LEU A 55 -26.17 35.68 -2.77
N ARG A 56 -25.97 35.31 -1.49
CA ARG A 56 -24.99 35.92 -0.60
C ARG A 56 -23.86 34.96 -0.31
N TYR A 57 -22.63 35.40 -0.54
CA TYR A 57 -21.42 34.64 -0.29
C TYR A 57 -20.79 35.06 1.04
N ARG A 58 -20.25 34.14 1.76
CA ARG A 58 -19.58 34.37 3.04
C ARG A 58 -18.23 35.06 2.82
N GLY A 59 -17.97 36.13 3.58
CA GLY A 59 -16.68 36.81 3.55
C GLY A 59 -15.53 35.97 4.08
N SER A 60 -14.30 36.32 3.66
CA SER A 60 -13.09 35.54 3.85
C SER A 60 -12.49 35.53 5.27
N ARG A 61 -13.11 36.17 6.27
CA ARG A 61 -12.55 36.22 7.64
C ARG A 61 -13.15 35.15 8.54
N ALA A 62 -12.31 34.31 9.09
CA ALA A 62 -12.70 33.36 10.14
C ALA A 62 -13.23 34.12 11.37
N GLY A 63 -14.40 33.74 11.87
CA GLY A 63 -14.99 34.34 13.04
C GLY A 63 -16.09 35.37 12.74
N GLN A 64 -16.34 35.77 11.50
CA GLN A 64 -17.43 36.69 11.18
C GLN A 64 -18.80 35.99 11.16
N ARG A 65 -19.82 36.71 11.61
CA ARG A 65 -21.21 36.24 11.71
C ARG A 65 -21.67 35.58 10.41
N ARG A 66 -22.28 34.41 10.54
CA ARG A 66 -22.97 33.74 9.42
C ARG A 66 -23.92 34.71 8.77
N ARG A 67 -23.66 35.09 7.56
CA ARG A 67 -24.67 35.76 6.74
C ARG A 67 -25.63 34.66 6.29
N SER A 68 -26.77 34.57 6.93
CA SER A 68 -27.90 33.82 6.45
C SER A 68 -28.39 34.43 5.14
N MET A 69 -28.85 33.61 4.23
CA MET A 69 -29.71 34.06 3.14
C MET A 69 -31.04 34.48 3.83
N GLY A 70 -31.06 35.65 4.33
CA GLY A 70 -32.19 36.11 5.13
C GLY A 70 -33.40 36.38 4.29
N GLY A 71 -34.54 35.85 4.70
CA GLY A 71 -35.83 36.42 4.49
C GLY A 71 -36.35 36.39 3.04
N LEU A 72 -36.16 35.33 2.29
CA LEU A 72 -36.90 35.12 1.06
C LEU A 72 -38.17 34.34 1.37
N ASP A 73 -39.28 34.94 1.05
CA ASP A 73 -40.57 34.25 1.06
C ASP A 73 -40.58 33.21 -0.08
N PRO A 74 -41.06 31.99 0.14
CA PRO A 74 -41.25 31.02 -0.93
C PRO A 74 -41.99 31.55 -2.16
N ALA A 75 -42.90 32.49 -1.96
CA ALA A 75 -43.65 33.14 -3.03
C ALA A 75 -42.78 34.02 -3.95
N ASP A 76 -41.74 34.69 -3.40
CA ASP A 76 -40.79 35.48 -4.18
C ASP A 76 -39.89 34.61 -5.10
N VAL A 77 -39.69 33.38 -4.72
CA VAL A 77 -38.90 32.42 -5.47
C VAL A 77 -39.68 31.82 -6.63
N GLU A 78 -40.96 31.55 -6.43
CA GLU A 78 -41.85 31.07 -7.51
C GLU A 78 -42.02 32.07 -8.62
N SER A 79 -42.04 33.41 -8.30
CA SER A 79 -42.13 34.46 -9.29
C SER A 79 -40.90 34.55 -10.21
N MET A 80 -39.80 33.93 -9.81
CA MET A 80 -38.53 33.96 -10.57
C MET A 80 -38.26 32.71 -11.40
N ASN A 81 -39.30 31.95 -11.78
CA ASN A 81 -39.16 30.72 -12.53
C ASN A 81 -38.74 29.51 -11.72
N GLY A 82 -39.25 29.43 -10.53
CA GLY A 82 -39.53 28.23 -9.99
C GLY A 82 -38.69 27.54 -9.00
N GLY A 83 -39.07 26.36 -8.76
CA GLY A 83 -38.50 25.42 -7.81
C GLY A 83 -36.96 25.28 -7.81
N HIS A 84 -36.31 25.70 -8.89
CA HIS A 84 -34.84 25.70 -9.00
C HIS A 84 -34.16 26.75 -8.08
N VAL A 85 -34.77 27.89 -7.89
CA VAL A 85 -34.20 28.95 -7.00
C VAL A 85 -34.36 28.56 -5.54
N ILE A 86 -35.45 27.94 -5.18
CA ILE A 86 -35.67 27.41 -3.82
C ILE A 86 -34.60 26.39 -3.46
N ALA A 87 -34.26 25.51 -4.41
CA ALA A 87 -33.21 24.50 -4.20
C ALA A 87 -31.82 25.11 -3.91
N VAL A 88 -31.45 26.19 -4.64
CA VAL A 88 -30.19 26.90 -4.45
C VAL A 88 -30.17 27.66 -3.14
N ILE A 89 -31.28 28.27 -2.76
CA ILE A 89 -31.39 29.05 -1.52
C ILE A 89 -31.34 28.12 -0.30
N THR A 90 -32.07 27.02 -0.34
CA THR A 90 -32.07 26.03 0.76
C THR A 90 -30.70 25.41 0.98
N THR A 91 -29.91 25.27 -0.08
CA THR A 91 -28.58 24.67 -0.03
C THR A 91 -27.55 25.57 0.66
N THR A 92 -27.68 26.87 0.50
CA THR A 92 -26.78 27.86 1.11
C THR A 92 -27.06 28.10 2.59
N THR A 93 -28.29 27.81 3.03
CA THR A 93 -28.70 27.97 4.44
C THR A 93 -28.36 26.78 5.32
N THR A 94 -28.28 25.58 4.76
CA THR A 94 -28.16 24.34 5.55
C THR A 94 -26.73 23.87 5.82
N THR A 95 -25.73 24.29 5.03
CA THR A 95 -24.40 23.66 5.11
C THR A 95 -23.36 24.42 5.90
N GLY A 96 -23.55 25.68 6.21
CA GLY A 96 -22.58 26.45 7.01
C GLY A 96 -21.13 26.45 6.47
N LEU A 97 -20.92 26.10 5.22
CA LEU A 97 -19.59 26.01 4.60
C LEU A 97 -19.15 27.34 4.00
N SER A 98 -17.99 27.80 4.44
CA SER A 98 -17.38 29.02 3.96
C SER A 98 -16.66 28.80 2.63
N LEU A 99 -17.15 29.38 1.57
CA LEU A 99 -16.37 29.60 0.35
C LEU A 99 -15.34 30.70 0.61
N ARG A 100 -14.05 30.32 0.71
CA ARG A 100 -12.96 31.31 0.76
C ARG A 100 -12.67 31.80 -0.64
N CYS A 101 -13.15 32.99 -1.00
CA CYS A 101 -12.59 33.75 -2.12
C CYS A 101 -11.31 34.46 -1.64
N ARG A 102 -10.15 34.04 -2.11
CA ARG A 102 -8.92 34.83 -2.00
C ARG A 102 -8.96 35.92 -3.08
N ARG A 103 -9.12 37.17 -2.67
CA ARG A 103 -8.69 38.31 -3.52
C ARG A 103 -7.18 38.33 -3.52
N ALA A 104 -6.58 38.10 -4.68
CA ALA A 104 -5.18 38.39 -4.93
C ALA A 104 -5.04 39.92 -5.08
N SER A 105 -4.26 40.54 -4.19
CA SER A 105 -3.79 41.91 -4.41
C SER A 105 -2.70 41.85 -5.50
N THR A 106 -2.92 42.65 -6.53
CA THR A 106 -2.02 42.87 -7.66
C THR A 106 -0.73 43.53 -7.19
N GLN A 107 0.38 42.82 -7.30
CA GLN A 107 1.66 43.41 -7.71
C GLN A 107 2.36 42.44 -8.65
N ALA A 108 2.40 42.85 -9.89
CA ALA A 108 3.05 42.15 -10.97
C ALA A 108 4.59 42.16 -10.79
N ARG A 109 5.17 40.98 -10.72
CA ARG A 109 6.54 40.77 -11.19
C ARG A 109 6.55 39.51 -12.05
N PHE A 110 6.79 39.72 -13.32
CA PHE A 110 7.03 38.69 -14.32
C PHE A 110 8.15 37.77 -13.84
N ARG A 111 7.85 36.47 -13.62
CA ARG A 111 8.81 35.40 -13.71
C ARG A 111 8.21 34.32 -14.60
N GLN A 112 8.99 33.91 -15.58
CA GLN A 112 8.68 32.89 -16.56
C GLN A 112 8.22 31.58 -15.89
N PRO A 113 7.28 30.83 -16.52
CA PRO A 113 6.83 29.57 -15.99
C PRO A 113 7.93 28.51 -16.10
N VAL A 114 8.42 28.06 -14.96
CA VAL A 114 9.21 26.84 -14.86
C VAL A 114 8.28 25.67 -15.14
N LEU A 115 8.46 25.04 -16.29
CA LEU A 115 7.86 23.77 -16.65
C LEU A 115 8.11 22.72 -15.55
N ARG A 116 7.12 22.45 -14.74
CA ARG A 116 7.14 21.29 -13.86
C ARG A 116 7.03 20.04 -14.72
N ARG A 117 8.12 19.33 -14.91
CA ARG A 117 8.12 17.95 -15.43
C ARG A 117 7.29 17.10 -14.48
N ILE A 118 6.18 16.57 -14.97
CA ILE A 118 5.45 15.49 -14.32
C ILE A 118 6.21 14.21 -14.67
N ASP A 119 6.71 13.55 -13.65
CA ASP A 119 7.55 12.36 -13.77
C ASP A 119 6.69 11.12 -13.97
N CYS A 120 7.03 10.33 -14.99
CA CYS A 120 6.27 9.14 -15.43
C CYS A 120 6.60 7.86 -14.64
N SER A 121 7.08 7.95 -13.39
CA SER A 121 7.63 6.78 -12.69
C SER A 121 6.62 5.91 -11.93
N SER A 122 5.32 6.19 -11.98
CA SER A 122 4.32 5.49 -11.15
C SER A 122 3.31 4.59 -11.89
N PHE A 123 3.48 4.40 -13.22
CA PHE A 123 2.50 3.64 -14.02
C PHE A 123 3.19 2.58 -14.88
N TYR A 124 3.31 1.39 -14.34
CA TYR A 124 3.66 0.20 -15.09
C TYR A 124 2.45 -0.71 -15.16
N ASP A 125 1.74 -0.66 -16.27
CA ASP A 125 0.90 -1.76 -16.70
C ASP A 125 1.75 -2.68 -17.60
N HIS A 126 1.92 -3.91 -17.18
CA HIS A 126 2.73 -4.90 -17.86
C HIS A 126 1.86 -5.72 -18.82
N HIS A 127 2.19 -5.72 -20.08
CA HIS A 127 1.81 -6.78 -21.00
C HIS A 127 3.06 -7.33 -21.72
N PRO A 128 3.28 -8.62 -21.68
CA PRO A 128 4.30 -9.26 -22.49
C PRO A 128 3.70 -9.79 -23.80
N THR A 129 4.28 -9.46 -24.91
CA THR A 129 4.14 -10.24 -26.14
C THR A 129 5.52 -10.67 -26.56
N ASP A 130 5.79 -11.95 -26.45
CA ASP A 130 6.97 -12.58 -27.03
C ASP A 130 6.74 -12.85 -28.53
N ALA A 131 7.63 -12.32 -29.35
CA ALA A 131 7.83 -12.82 -30.70
C ALA A 131 9.32 -13.14 -30.86
N VAL A 132 9.63 -14.41 -30.84
CA VAL A 132 10.94 -14.96 -31.23
C VAL A 132 11.00 -14.98 -32.75
N ASN A 133 12.02 -14.37 -33.32
CA ASN A 133 12.36 -14.59 -34.71
C ASN A 133 13.84 -15.03 -34.80
N PRO A 134 14.14 -16.22 -35.31
CA PRO A 134 15.51 -16.66 -35.53
C PRO A 134 15.88 -16.38 -36.99
N ASN A 135 16.94 -15.70 -37.22
CA ASN A 135 17.90 -15.88 -38.27
C ASN A 135 18.68 -14.60 -38.63
N SER A 136 19.96 -14.62 -38.37
CA SER A 136 20.96 -14.09 -39.27
C SER A 136 22.32 -14.71 -38.93
N ALA A 137 22.84 -15.42 -39.91
CA ALA A 137 24.06 -16.17 -39.89
C ALA A 137 25.30 -15.28 -39.88
N ALA A 138 26.33 -15.80 -39.28
CA ALA A 138 27.63 -15.22 -39.04
C ALA A 138 28.48 -15.10 -40.31
N SER A 139 29.34 -14.08 -40.30
CA SER A 139 30.59 -14.05 -41.03
C SER A 139 31.73 -13.91 -40.02
N THR A 140 32.62 -14.87 -39.99
CA THR A 140 33.86 -14.91 -39.21
C THR A 140 34.96 -14.05 -39.81
N PRO A 141 35.71 -13.32 -38.99
CA PRO A 141 37.10 -12.97 -39.29
C PRO A 141 38.10 -13.53 -38.26
N ALA A 142 39.27 -13.84 -38.81
CA ALA A 142 40.44 -14.48 -38.32
C ALA A 142 40.88 -14.25 -36.86
N ALA A 143 41.43 -15.31 -36.28
CA ALA A 143 42.03 -15.40 -34.95
C ALA A 143 43.18 -14.43 -34.76
N ARG A 144 43.02 -13.48 -33.81
CA ARG A 144 44.09 -12.83 -33.06
C ARG A 144 44.12 -13.42 -31.67
N SER A 145 45.30 -13.74 -31.16
CA SER A 145 45.54 -14.26 -29.82
C SER A 145 44.89 -13.36 -28.76
N HIS A 146 43.81 -13.84 -28.16
CA HIS A 146 43.08 -13.12 -27.09
C HIS A 146 43.83 -13.33 -25.79
N ARG A 147 44.60 -12.32 -25.33
CA ARG A 147 44.88 -12.13 -23.89
C ARG A 147 43.53 -11.75 -23.26
N CYS A 148 43.11 -12.49 -22.24
CA CYS A 148 41.93 -12.11 -21.45
C CYS A 148 42.18 -10.77 -20.77
N PRO A 149 41.23 -9.80 -20.84
CA PRO A 149 41.41 -8.51 -20.24
C PRO A 149 41.42 -8.66 -18.72
N GLU A 150 42.38 -7.96 -18.08
CA GLU A 150 42.48 -7.87 -16.60
C GLU A 150 41.24 -7.17 -15.99
N PRO A 151 40.80 -7.54 -14.76
CA PRO A 151 39.64 -6.94 -14.14
C PRO A 151 39.85 -5.44 -13.92
N THR A 152 38.88 -4.61 -14.29
CA THR A 152 38.88 -3.19 -13.97
C THR A 152 38.71 -3.00 -12.46
N LEU A 153 39.72 -2.37 -11.81
CA LEU A 153 39.71 -2.11 -10.37
C LEU A 153 39.20 -0.72 -10.02
N TYR A 154 38.57 -0.64 -8.86
CA TYR A 154 38.22 0.62 -8.19
C TYR A 154 38.66 0.52 -6.71
N VAL A 155 39.60 1.34 -6.27
CA VAL A 155 40.09 1.34 -4.87
C VAL A 155 39.75 2.67 -4.22
N PHE A 156 39.13 2.63 -3.04
CA PHE A 156 38.66 3.87 -2.39
C PHE A 156 38.47 3.74 -0.88
N ASN A 157 39.05 4.67 -0.12
CA ASN A 157 38.66 4.91 1.25
C ASN A 157 37.41 5.80 1.31
N VAL A 158 36.26 5.18 1.62
CA VAL A 158 34.93 5.84 1.59
C VAL A 158 34.64 6.64 2.87
N ALA A 159 35.47 6.51 3.91
CA ALA A 159 35.25 7.08 5.25
C ALA A 159 33.79 6.84 5.77
N SER A 160 33.26 5.67 5.59
CA SER A 160 31.97 5.09 6.00
C SER A 160 30.93 4.87 4.88
N LEU A 161 30.60 3.61 4.62
CA LEU A 161 29.48 3.20 3.78
C LEU A 161 28.10 3.44 4.42
N VAL A 162 28.05 3.71 5.73
CA VAL A 162 26.79 3.95 6.46
C VAL A 162 26.33 5.41 6.33
N LYS A 163 27.11 6.28 5.72
CA LYS A 163 26.71 7.67 5.44
C LYS A 163 25.50 7.70 4.49
N PRO A 164 24.59 8.68 4.65
CA PRO A 164 23.49 8.85 3.69
C PRO A 164 24.00 8.98 2.26
N HIS A 165 23.44 8.22 1.36
CA HIS A 165 23.72 8.19 -0.08
C HIS A 165 25.11 7.68 -0.49
N ALA A 166 25.92 7.12 0.41
CA ALA A 166 27.24 6.61 0.08
C ALA A 166 27.18 5.44 -0.92
N ILE A 167 26.28 4.50 -0.69
CA ILE A 167 26.08 3.34 -1.57
C ILE A 167 25.57 3.75 -2.93
N GLU A 168 24.59 4.65 -3.01
CA GLU A 168 24.04 5.14 -4.27
C GLU A 168 25.11 5.89 -5.09
N GLN A 169 25.94 6.69 -4.44
CA GLN A 169 27.03 7.40 -5.08
C GLN A 169 28.12 6.44 -5.57
N LEU A 170 28.49 5.46 -4.73
CA LEU A 170 29.43 4.40 -5.13
C LEU A 170 28.90 3.59 -6.31
N THR A 171 27.63 3.13 -6.24
CA THR A 171 27.00 2.39 -7.34
C THR A 171 27.03 3.16 -8.66
N ALA A 172 26.79 4.48 -8.62
CA ALA A 172 26.85 5.34 -9.78
C ALA A 172 28.25 5.37 -10.39
N GLU A 173 29.28 5.36 -9.57
CA GLU A 173 30.68 5.36 -10.02
C GLU A 173 31.12 4.00 -10.58
N LEU A 174 30.82 2.91 -9.86
CA LEU A 174 31.15 1.57 -10.33
C LEU A 174 30.49 1.27 -11.70
N SER A 175 29.23 1.69 -11.87
CA SER A 175 28.55 1.61 -13.16
C SER A 175 29.18 2.50 -14.23
N GLY A 176 29.59 3.72 -13.84
CA GLY A 176 30.18 4.72 -14.75
C GLY A 176 31.53 4.31 -15.31
N TYR A 177 32.36 3.64 -14.49
CA TYR A 177 33.69 3.13 -14.88
C TYR A 177 33.66 1.69 -15.39
N ASN A 178 32.51 1.02 -15.36
CA ASN A 178 32.36 -0.41 -15.68
C ASN A 178 33.30 -1.28 -14.84
N VAL A 179 33.34 -1.05 -13.54
CA VAL A 179 34.25 -1.70 -12.58
C VAL A 179 33.91 -3.18 -12.44
N ASP A 180 34.93 -4.04 -12.45
CA ASP A 180 34.77 -5.48 -12.19
C ASP A 180 34.97 -5.81 -10.71
N VAL A 181 35.96 -5.16 -10.07
CA VAL A 181 36.26 -5.35 -8.64
C VAL A 181 36.44 -4.01 -7.97
N ALA A 182 35.74 -3.77 -6.86
CA ALA A 182 35.92 -2.58 -6.06
C ALA A 182 36.41 -2.93 -4.63
N ILE A 183 37.52 -2.35 -4.25
CA ILE A 183 38.15 -2.50 -2.94
C ILE A 183 37.89 -1.23 -2.13
N ILE A 184 37.22 -1.38 -1.00
CA ILE A 184 36.71 -0.26 -0.19
C ILE A 184 37.29 -0.36 1.22
N SER A 185 38.03 0.69 1.63
CA SER A 185 38.58 0.85 2.96
C SER A 185 37.68 1.75 3.83
N GLU A 186 37.84 1.69 5.17
CA GLU A 186 37.05 2.44 6.14
C GLU A 186 35.52 2.31 5.94
N THR A 187 35.07 1.09 5.78
CA THR A 187 33.62 0.81 5.59
C THR A 187 32.76 1.26 6.79
N HIS A 188 33.34 1.28 8.00
CA HIS A 188 32.66 1.53 9.28
C HIS A 188 31.46 0.61 9.52
N LEU A 189 31.44 -0.55 8.87
CA LEU A 189 30.41 -1.56 9.07
C LEU A 189 30.60 -2.29 10.41
N LYS A 190 29.56 -2.90 10.93
CA LYS A 190 29.52 -3.66 12.17
C LYS A 190 28.63 -4.88 11.98
N LYS A 191 28.76 -5.92 12.80
CA LYS A 191 27.92 -7.14 12.77
C LYS A 191 26.40 -6.84 12.65
N LYS A 192 25.90 -5.74 13.23
CA LYS A 192 24.50 -5.31 13.12
C LYS A 192 24.10 -4.80 11.74
N HIS A 193 25.05 -4.44 10.86
CA HIS A 193 24.76 -4.03 9.50
C HIS A 193 24.79 -5.26 8.60
N THR A 194 23.64 -5.70 8.13
CA THR A 194 23.53 -6.84 7.20
C THR A 194 24.14 -6.49 5.84
N ASN A 195 24.61 -7.50 5.09
CA ASN A 195 25.16 -7.28 3.73
C ASN A 195 24.14 -6.59 2.81
N SER A 196 22.86 -6.87 2.99
CA SER A 196 21.78 -6.22 2.22
C SER A 196 21.70 -4.70 2.41
N CYS A 197 22.23 -4.14 3.52
CA CYS A 197 22.25 -2.69 3.74
C CYS A 197 23.23 -1.95 2.84
N VAL A 198 24.23 -2.64 2.32
CA VAL A 198 25.31 -2.09 1.49
C VAL A 198 25.48 -2.87 0.18
N ALA A 199 24.48 -3.67 -0.19
CA ALA A 199 24.49 -4.42 -1.44
C ALA A 199 24.45 -3.47 -2.64
N ILE A 200 25.23 -3.78 -3.67
CA ILE A 200 25.24 -3.13 -4.97
C ILE A 200 24.76 -4.14 -6.01
N ASP A 201 23.73 -3.77 -6.76
CA ASP A 201 23.19 -4.67 -7.79
C ASP A 201 24.25 -5.04 -8.81
N GLY A 202 24.32 -6.35 -9.13
CA GLY A 202 25.32 -6.89 -10.03
C GLY A 202 26.66 -7.22 -9.38
N TYR A 203 26.84 -6.97 -8.08
CA TYR A 203 28.05 -7.31 -7.34
C TYR A 203 27.79 -8.28 -6.20
N GLU A 204 28.77 -9.12 -5.92
CA GLU A 204 28.89 -9.91 -4.70
C GLU A 204 29.78 -9.19 -3.69
N LEU A 205 29.44 -9.25 -2.40
CA LEU A 205 30.11 -8.51 -1.34
C LEU A 205 30.83 -9.47 -0.39
N PHE A 206 32.14 -9.29 -0.26
CA PHE A 206 33.01 -9.88 0.76
C PHE A 206 33.44 -8.76 1.72
N ARG A 207 33.42 -8.98 3.04
CA ARG A 207 33.79 -7.90 3.97
C ARG A 207 34.36 -8.42 5.27
N ARG A 208 35.26 -7.62 5.86
CA ARG A 208 35.80 -7.81 7.21
C ARG A 208 35.61 -6.54 8.03
N ASP A 209 34.74 -6.63 9.05
CA ASP A 209 34.44 -5.51 9.93
C ASP A 209 35.46 -5.41 11.05
N ARG A 210 35.88 -4.19 11.40
CA ARG A 210 36.73 -3.96 12.58
C ARG A 210 36.00 -4.39 13.86
N GLN A 211 36.70 -5.10 14.73
CA GLN A 211 36.20 -5.52 16.04
C GLN A 211 36.66 -4.55 17.14
N GLY A 212 35.85 -4.40 18.18
CA GLY A 212 36.18 -3.69 19.42
C GLY A 212 36.29 -2.16 19.35
N ARG A 213 36.56 -1.54 18.21
CA ARG A 213 36.75 -0.09 18.04
C ARG A 213 35.78 0.55 17.03
N ARG A 214 35.69 1.89 17.03
CA ARG A 214 34.95 2.66 16.04
C ARG A 214 35.79 2.86 14.77
N GLY A 215 35.11 2.91 13.61
CA GLY A 215 35.76 3.15 12.31
C GLY A 215 36.32 1.89 11.66
N GLY A 216 37.11 2.02 10.62
CA GLY A 216 37.83 0.95 9.91
C GLY A 216 36.93 -0.05 9.17
N GLY A 217 37.46 -1.23 8.86
CA GLY A 217 36.86 -2.30 8.11
C GLY A 217 37.11 -2.21 6.61
N VAL A 218 37.22 -3.36 5.93
CA VAL A 218 37.43 -3.48 4.49
C VAL A 218 36.30 -4.24 3.82
N ALA A 219 36.07 -3.99 2.53
CA ALA A 219 35.12 -4.71 1.71
C ALA A 219 35.62 -4.84 0.27
N ILE A 220 35.27 -5.95 -0.37
CA ILE A 220 35.51 -6.20 -1.79
C ILE A 220 34.15 -6.47 -2.45
N TYR A 221 33.80 -5.69 -3.47
CA TYR A 221 32.67 -5.94 -4.33
C TYR A 221 33.19 -6.55 -5.63
N VAL A 222 32.78 -7.76 -5.95
CA VAL A 222 33.14 -8.46 -7.19
C VAL A 222 31.91 -8.55 -8.08
N ARG A 223 32.05 -8.19 -9.34
CA ARG A 223 30.95 -8.30 -10.31
C ARG A 223 30.51 -9.76 -10.45
N ARG A 224 29.22 -10.03 -10.36
CA ARG A 224 28.65 -11.39 -10.38
C ARG A 224 28.89 -12.19 -11.68
N SER A 225 29.37 -11.55 -12.74
CA SER A 225 29.84 -12.24 -13.95
C SER A 225 31.17 -12.97 -13.76
N LEU A 226 31.87 -12.68 -12.66
CA LEU A 226 33.09 -13.34 -12.22
C LEU A 226 32.76 -14.28 -11.06
N ALA A 227 33.23 -15.51 -11.12
CA ALA A 227 33.10 -16.42 -9.98
C ALA A 227 34.09 -16.02 -8.88
N ALA A 228 33.59 -15.79 -7.66
CA ALA A 228 34.41 -15.31 -6.55
C ALA A 228 34.13 -16.08 -5.26
N ALA A 229 35.18 -16.33 -4.47
CA ALA A 229 35.07 -16.95 -3.14
C ALA A 229 36.11 -16.37 -2.18
N GLU A 230 35.77 -16.27 -0.92
CA GLU A 230 36.73 -15.87 0.12
C GLU A 230 37.82 -16.95 0.24
N TRP A 231 39.11 -16.55 0.21
CA TRP A 231 40.22 -17.47 0.35
C TRP A 231 40.68 -17.53 1.83
N LEU A 232 40.57 -18.70 2.45
CA LEU A 232 40.76 -18.94 3.87
C LEU A 232 41.92 -19.88 4.21
N THR A 233 42.79 -20.20 3.25
CA THR A 233 43.82 -21.23 3.41
C THR A 233 45.00 -20.81 4.32
N ILE A 234 45.05 -19.57 4.78
CA ILE A 234 46.03 -19.14 5.75
C ILE A 234 45.59 -19.43 7.19
N PRO A 235 46.51 -19.83 8.12
CA PRO A 235 46.15 -19.97 9.54
C PRO A 235 45.50 -18.70 10.05
N ALA A 236 44.47 -18.85 10.87
CA ALA A 236 43.54 -17.85 11.33
C ALA A 236 44.13 -16.44 11.38
N LEU A 237 43.72 -15.60 10.45
CA LEU A 237 44.09 -14.17 10.43
C LEU A 237 43.72 -13.57 11.76
N ASP A 238 44.70 -12.98 12.47
CA ASP A 238 44.39 -12.31 13.73
C ASP A 238 43.23 -11.33 13.52
N PRO A 239 42.18 -11.43 14.35
CA PRO A 239 40.98 -10.56 14.24
C PRO A 239 41.33 -9.06 14.25
N VAL A 240 42.51 -8.69 14.67
CA VAL A 240 43.04 -7.32 14.73
C VAL A 240 43.39 -6.77 13.35
N TYR A 241 43.79 -7.62 12.40
CA TYR A 241 44.14 -7.21 11.05
C TYR A 241 42.92 -6.98 10.19
N GLU A 242 42.82 -5.81 9.56
CA GLU A 242 41.71 -5.46 8.65
C GLU A 242 42.12 -5.80 7.22
N MET A 243 42.20 -7.10 6.96
CA MET A 243 42.61 -7.68 5.68
C MET A 243 41.65 -8.78 5.26
N LEU A 244 41.42 -8.92 3.93
CA LEU A 244 40.51 -9.90 3.34
C LEU A 244 41.10 -10.35 1.99
N TRP A 245 41.09 -11.65 1.72
CA TRP A 245 41.48 -12.19 0.43
C TRP A 245 40.32 -12.86 -0.27
N VAL A 246 40.18 -12.61 -1.59
CA VAL A 246 39.14 -13.19 -2.44
C VAL A 246 39.81 -13.82 -3.69
N LYS A 247 39.50 -15.09 -3.95
CA LYS A 247 39.88 -15.77 -5.19
C LYS A 247 38.82 -15.48 -6.24
N VAL A 248 39.22 -14.95 -7.40
CA VAL A 248 38.35 -14.63 -8.52
C VAL A 248 38.76 -15.48 -9.72
N VAL A 249 37.80 -16.17 -10.33
CA VAL A 249 38.00 -16.99 -11.52
C VAL A 249 37.30 -16.31 -12.70
N GLN A 250 38.03 -16.05 -13.74
CA GLN A 250 37.50 -15.47 -14.98
C GLN A 250 36.93 -16.55 -15.89
N ALA A 251 36.15 -16.18 -16.88
CA ALA A 251 35.55 -17.09 -17.86
C ALA A 251 36.62 -17.88 -18.70
N SER A 252 37.87 -17.46 -18.66
CA SER A 252 39.03 -18.10 -19.28
C SER A 252 39.78 -19.07 -18.35
N ASP A 253 39.20 -19.40 -17.18
CA ASP A 253 39.82 -20.14 -16.08
C ASP A 253 41.08 -19.47 -15.46
N ALA A 254 41.38 -18.24 -15.87
CA ALA A 254 42.43 -17.45 -15.23
C ALA A 254 42.05 -17.09 -13.79
N VAL A 255 42.94 -17.40 -12.87
CA VAL A 255 42.73 -17.17 -11.42
C VAL A 255 43.47 -15.93 -10.99
N THR A 256 42.75 -15.03 -10.31
CA THR A 256 43.31 -13.83 -9.70
C THR A 256 42.96 -13.80 -8.21
N PHE A 257 43.96 -13.64 -7.33
CA PHE A 257 43.76 -13.43 -5.92
C PHE A 257 43.82 -11.95 -5.61
N ILE A 258 42.77 -11.45 -4.89
CA ILE A 258 42.62 -10.03 -4.60
C ILE A 258 42.56 -9.84 -3.09
N GLY A 259 43.59 -9.14 -2.58
CA GLY A 259 43.72 -8.74 -1.17
C GLY A 259 43.24 -7.32 -0.95
N ALA A 260 42.33 -7.10 -0.02
CA ALA A 260 41.98 -5.79 0.50
C ALA A 260 42.64 -5.56 1.86
N LEU A 261 43.36 -4.47 2.03
CA LEU A 261 44.06 -4.14 3.27
C LEU A 261 43.71 -2.70 3.72
N TYR A 262 43.40 -2.55 5.00
CA TYR A 262 43.39 -1.27 5.66
C TYR A 262 44.34 -1.25 6.84
N HIS A 263 45.40 -0.45 6.77
CA HIS A 263 46.35 -0.22 7.85
C HIS A 263 46.07 1.13 8.51
N PRO A 264 45.56 1.19 9.74
CA PRO A 264 45.26 2.48 10.38
C PRO A 264 46.49 3.29 10.72
N PRO A 265 46.40 4.64 10.75
CA PRO A 265 47.56 5.50 11.07
C PRO A 265 48.16 5.26 12.46
N LYS A 266 47.41 4.67 13.38
CA LYS A 266 47.82 4.24 14.73
C LYS A 266 47.36 2.80 14.95
N PRO A 267 48.13 1.80 14.47
CA PRO A 267 47.80 0.41 14.65
C PRO A 267 47.96 -0.02 16.11
N ILE A 268 47.25 -1.09 16.50
CA ILE A 268 47.37 -1.71 17.84
C ILE A 268 48.23 -2.97 17.79
N TYR A 269 48.78 -3.26 16.65
CA TYR A 269 49.67 -4.38 16.35
C TYR A 269 50.98 -3.88 15.80
N GLN A 270 52.00 -4.70 15.78
CA GLN A 270 53.29 -4.39 15.17
C GLN A 270 53.17 -4.49 13.65
N THR A 271 53.58 -3.43 12.92
CA THR A 271 53.51 -3.40 11.45
C THR A 271 54.29 -4.55 10.81
N ALA A 272 55.47 -4.94 11.43
CA ALA A 272 56.26 -6.06 10.98
C ALA A 272 55.49 -7.43 11.01
N GLU A 273 54.64 -7.64 12.01
CA GLU A 273 53.84 -8.85 12.10
C GLU A 273 52.79 -8.93 10.97
N LEU A 274 52.11 -7.80 10.67
CA LEU A 274 51.22 -7.71 9.52
C LEU A 274 51.97 -7.95 8.21
N MET A 275 53.19 -7.40 8.07
CA MET A 275 54.03 -7.63 6.89
C MET A 275 54.42 -9.10 6.71
N ASN A 276 54.81 -9.80 7.80
CA ASN A 276 55.04 -11.24 7.78
C ASN A 276 53.80 -12.02 7.28
N HIS A 277 52.61 -11.58 7.71
CA HIS A 277 51.37 -12.19 7.30
C HIS A 277 51.07 -11.95 5.78
N VAL A 278 51.28 -10.70 5.29
CA VAL A 278 51.10 -10.37 3.86
C VAL A 278 52.08 -11.18 2.99
N GLU A 279 53.39 -11.26 3.39
CA GLU A 279 54.38 -12.06 2.69
C GLU A 279 54.02 -13.55 2.66
N ALA A 280 53.64 -14.12 3.79
CA ALA A 280 53.21 -15.51 3.88
C ALA A 280 51.98 -15.80 3.03
N ALA A 281 51.03 -14.86 2.93
CA ALA A 281 49.87 -14.95 2.10
C ALA A 281 50.20 -15.01 0.60
N VAL A 282 51.02 -14.06 0.13
CA VAL A 282 51.46 -14.01 -1.27
C VAL A 282 52.27 -15.27 -1.63
N PHE A 283 53.18 -15.68 -0.78
CA PHE A 283 53.96 -16.88 -0.97
C PHE A 283 53.09 -18.16 -1.05
N ARG A 284 52.11 -18.26 -0.17
CA ARG A 284 51.18 -19.41 -0.16
C ARG A 284 50.31 -19.44 -1.41
N ILE A 285 49.81 -18.31 -1.89
CA ILE A 285 49.07 -18.19 -3.13
C ILE A 285 49.91 -18.69 -4.31
N GLN A 286 51.18 -18.25 -4.40
CA GLN A 286 52.08 -18.65 -5.45
C GLN A 286 52.44 -20.14 -5.41
N GLN A 287 52.47 -20.74 -4.22
CA GLN A 287 52.64 -22.20 -4.04
C GLN A 287 51.42 -22.98 -4.47
N GLU A 288 50.22 -22.57 -4.05
CA GLU A 288 48.96 -23.27 -4.35
C GLU A 288 48.52 -23.13 -5.83
N CYS A 289 48.83 -21.98 -6.41
CA CYS A 289 48.45 -21.62 -7.77
C CYS A 289 49.56 -20.85 -8.49
N PRO A 290 50.62 -21.52 -8.97
CA PRO A 290 51.82 -20.85 -9.53
C PRO A 290 51.55 -19.91 -10.72
N CYS A 291 50.46 -20.16 -11.49
CA CYS A 291 50.07 -19.31 -12.63
C CYS A 291 49.02 -18.25 -12.28
N SER A 292 48.72 -18.04 -10.98
CA SER A 292 47.71 -17.07 -10.55
C SER A 292 48.31 -15.68 -10.49
N LYS A 293 47.47 -14.70 -10.77
CA LYS A 293 47.73 -13.27 -10.58
C LYS A 293 47.40 -12.83 -9.16
N VAL A 294 48.21 -11.91 -8.60
CA VAL A 294 47.94 -11.40 -7.25
C VAL A 294 47.78 -9.90 -7.30
N ILE A 295 46.76 -9.40 -6.65
CA ILE A 295 46.48 -7.98 -6.45
C ILE A 295 46.33 -7.72 -4.96
N LEU A 296 47.09 -6.79 -4.39
CA LEU A 296 46.96 -6.27 -3.03
C LEU A 296 46.64 -4.79 -3.12
N ALA A 297 45.49 -4.35 -2.55
CA ALA A 297 45.16 -2.93 -2.62
C ALA A 297 44.36 -2.47 -1.39
N GLY A 298 44.38 -1.15 -1.14
CA GLY A 298 43.64 -0.52 -0.06
C GLY A 298 44.32 0.75 0.45
N ASP A 299 43.97 1.19 1.64
CA ASP A 299 44.58 2.32 2.32
C ASP A 299 45.61 1.82 3.33
N LEU A 300 46.89 1.97 2.95
CA LEU A 300 48.03 1.48 3.69
C LEU A 300 48.66 2.50 4.61
N ASN A 301 48.21 3.76 4.56
CA ASN A 301 48.68 4.86 5.39
C ASN A 301 50.24 4.89 5.51
N THR A 302 50.80 4.62 6.70
CA THR A 302 52.20 4.73 7.02
C THR A 302 53.07 3.52 6.65
N MET A 303 52.52 2.47 6.04
CA MET A 303 53.28 1.29 5.63
C MET A 303 54.35 1.65 4.56
N SER A 304 55.52 1.06 4.67
CA SER A 304 56.63 1.31 3.71
C SER A 304 56.31 0.63 2.36
N ASP A 305 56.32 1.45 1.29
CA ASP A 305 56.15 0.95 -0.08
C ASP A 305 57.30 0.03 -0.49
N THR A 306 58.51 0.44 -0.20
CA THR A 306 59.75 -0.32 -0.49
C THR A 306 59.78 -1.66 0.24
N GLU A 307 59.31 -1.72 1.48
CA GLU A 307 59.26 -2.98 2.24
C GLU A 307 58.25 -3.96 1.64
N ILE A 308 57.09 -3.50 1.25
CA ILE A 308 56.08 -4.36 0.61
C ILE A 308 56.63 -4.94 -0.71
N VAL A 309 57.15 -4.07 -1.59
CA VAL A 309 57.74 -4.46 -2.86
C VAL A 309 58.87 -5.49 -2.70
N THR A 310 59.84 -5.21 -1.76
CA THR A 310 60.99 -6.06 -1.53
C THR A 310 60.57 -7.45 -1.00
N ARG A 311 59.62 -7.52 -0.05
CA ARG A 311 59.25 -8.77 0.60
C ARG A 311 58.29 -9.62 -0.22
N THR A 312 57.40 -9.00 -1.00
CA THR A 312 56.39 -9.72 -1.77
C THR A 312 56.73 -9.94 -3.23
N GLY A 313 57.71 -9.25 -3.78
CA GLY A 313 58.08 -9.24 -5.21
C GLY A 313 57.03 -8.57 -6.09
N MET A 314 56.02 -7.94 -5.53
CA MET A 314 54.93 -7.26 -6.29
C MET A 314 55.36 -5.86 -6.74
N THR A 315 54.71 -5.34 -7.78
CA THR A 315 54.95 -4.02 -8.34
C THR A 315 53.90 -3.02 -7.88
N SER A 316 54.35 -1.85 -7.40
CA SER A 316 53.42 -0.72 -7.09
C SER A 316 53.04 0.01 -8.37
N VAL A 317 51.72 0.22 -8.61
CA VAL A 317 51.19 0.82 -9.87
C VAL A 317 50.59 2.21 -9.66
N VAL A 318 50.56 2.72 -8.43
CA VAL A 318 49.99 4.05 -8.12
C VAL A 318 51.08 5.06 -7.96
N SER A 319 51.09 6.09 -8.82
CA SER A 319 52.11 7.15 -8.82
C SER A 319 51.57 8.55 -8.48
N GLN A 320 50.25 8.68 -8.27
CA GLN A 320 49.60 9.96 -8.03
C GLN A 320 49.10 10.06 -6.59
N PRO A 321 49.14 11.27 -5.95
CA PRO A 321 48.61 11.45 -4.60
C PRO A 321 47.13 11.07 -4.47
N THR A 322 46.79 10.35 -3.41
CA THR A 322 45.41 9.95 -3.09
C THR A 322 44.77 10.78 -1.99
N ARG A 323 45.57 11.40 -1.12
CA ARG A 323 45.13 12.32 -0.06
C ARG A 323 46.13 13.46 0.15
N GLY A 324 45.72 14.70 -0.16
CA GLY A 324 46.63 15.85 -0.14
C GLY A 324 47.81 15.65 -1.08
N SER A 325 49.06 15.67 -0.56
CA SER A 325 50.28 15.36 -1.31
C SER A 325 50.74 13.90 -1.17
N ASN A 326 50.00 13.05 -0.40
CA ASN A 326 50.44 11.70 -0.03
C ASN A 326 49.75 10.62 -0.84
N ILE A 327 50.48 9.54 -1.14
CA ILE A 327 49.95 8.31 -1.71
C ILE A 327 49.66 7.34 -0.55
N LEU A 328 48.44 7.33 -0.04
CA LEU A 328 48.02 6.48 1.09
C LEU A 328 47.29 5.23 0.60
N ASP A 329 46.44 5.39 -0.42
CA ASP A 329 45.77 4.28 -1.09
C ASP A 329 46.69 3.75 -2.21
N ARG A 330 46.90 2.44 -2.25
CA ARG A 330 47.89 1.83 -3.14
C ARG A 330 47.39 0.57 -3.77
N ILE A 331 47.97 0.17 -4.90
CA ILE A 331 47.72 -1.09 -5.60
C ILE A 331 49.07 -1.72 -5.92
N TYR A 332 49.27 -2.95 -5.49
CA TYR A 332 50.38 -3.81 -5.83
C TYR A 332 49.90 -4.98 -6.66
N VAL A 333 50.65 -5.34 -7.68
CA VAL A 333 50.30 -6.41 -8.62
C VAL A 333 51.47 -7.35 -8.82
N SER A 334 51.16 -8.65 -9.05
CA SER A 334 52.12 -9.65 -9.49
C SER A 334 51.62 -10.26 -10.79
N ASP A 335 52.51 -10.35 -11.81
CA ASP A 335 52.22 -10.93 -13.15
C ASP A 335 51.04 -10.29 -13.87
N LEU A 336 50.83 -8.97 -13.66
CA LEU A 336 49.73 -8.24 -14.19
C LEU A 336 50.11 -6.79 -14.51
N GLU A 337 49.63 -6.30 -15.67
CA GLU A 337 49.85 -4.92 -16.10
C GLU A 337 48.55 -4.19 -16.40
N TYR A 338 48.44 -2.94 -15.96
CA TYR A 338 47.32 -2.06 -16.27
C TYR A 338 47.77 -0.99 -17.27
N ASP A 339 47.03 -0.80 -18.36
CA ASP A 339 47.32 0.26 -19.35
C ASP A 339 47.19 1.67 -18.79
N ALA A 340 46.32 1.82 -17.78
CA ALA A 340 46.15 3.10 -17.08
C ALA A 340 45.69 2.95 -15.63
N VAL A 341 46.37 3.65 -14.75
CA VAL A 341 45.99 3.83 -13.35
C VAL A 341 45.75 5.33 -13.12
N LYS A 342 44.56 5.71 -12.67
CA LYS A 342 44.16 7.12 -12.50
C LYS A 342 43.53 7.37 -11.14
N VAL A 343 44.06 8.41 -10.47
CA VAL A 343 43.48 8.91 -9.22
C VAL A 343 42.39 9.94 -9.53
N VAL A 344 41.20 9.76 -8.93
CA VAL A 344 40.00 10.47 -9.33
C VAL A 344 39.18 10.89 -8.10
N LYS A 345 38.58 12.07 -8.15
CA LYS A 345 37.69 12.51 -7.08
C LYS A 345 36.36 11.79 -7.17
N SER A 346 35.97 11.06 -6.09
CA SER A 346 34.71 10.37 -5.98
C SER A 346 33.53 11.33 -5.77
N ALA A 347 32.34 10.91 -6.20
CA ALA A 347 31.08 11.57 -5.85
C ALA A 347 30.70 11.31 -4.39
N ALA A 348 31.18 10.21 -3.79
CA ALA A 348 31.02 9.96 -2.36
C ALA A 348 31.91 10.92 -1.56
N LYS A 349 31.38 11.40 -0.43
CA LYS A 349 32.07 12.38 0.40
C LYS A 349 33.18 11.70 1.21
N SER A 350 34.44 11.88 0.77
CA SER A 350 35.67 11.46 1.47
C SER A 350 36.74 12.50 1.28
N ASP A 351 37.75 12.51 2.15
CA ASP A 351 38.97 13.27 2.01
C ASP A 351 40.02 12.53 1.16
N HIS A 352 39.80 11.23 0.89
CA HIS A 352 40.59 10.45 -0.06
C HIS A 352 40.00 10.57 -1.48
N GLN A 353 40.86 10.36 -2.48
CA GLN A 353 40.51 10.21 -3.87
C GLN A 353 40.48 8.70 -4.23
N ALA A 354 39.61 8.33 -5.15
CA ALA A 354 39.53 6.95 -5.61
C ALA A 354 40.58 6.66 -6.70
N ILE A 355 41.03 5.41 -6.76
CA ILE A 355 41.91 4.93 -7.83
C ILE A 355 41.10 4.07 -8.79
N VAL A 356 41.28 4.25 -10.09
CA VAL A 356 40.72 3.40 -11.14
C VAL A 356 41.85 2.84 -11.99
N ALA A 357 41.97 1.50 -11.99
CA ALA A 357 42.94 0.81 -12.84
C ALA A 357 42.21 -0.01 -13.91
N TYR A 358 42.58 0.12 -15.17
CA TYR A 358 41.96 -0.55 -16.29
C TYR A 358 42.90 -0.88 -17.44
N THR A 359 42.53 -1.90 -18.21
CA THR A 359 43.24 -2.29 -19.47
C THR A 359 42.43 -1.78 -20.66
N GLY A 360 43.10 -1.43 -21.76
CA GLY A 360 42.51 -0.85 -22.98
C GLY A 360 41.69 -1.86 -23.83
N ALA A 361 41.56 -3.09 -23.38
CA ALA A 361 40.80 -4.10 -24.07
C ALA A 361 39.29 -3.86 -24.06
N THR A 362 38.67 -4.12 -25.17
CA THR A 362 37.25 -3.86 -25.48
C THR A 362 36.31 -4.37 -24.39
N VAL A 363 35.45 -3.50 -23.92
CA VAL A 363 34.39 -3.80 -22.98
C VAL A 363 33.53 -4.97 -23.51
N MET A 364 33.60 -6.12 -22.86
CA MET A 364 32.63 -7.19 -23.07
C MET A 364 31.25 -6.64 -22.67
N THR A 365 30.37 -6.52 -23.66
CA THR A 365 28.97 -6.14 -23.41
C THR A 365 28.30 -7.27 -22.64
N VAL A 366 28.10 -7.05 -21.33
CA VAL A 366 27.22 -7.92 -20.55
C VAL A 366 25.88 -7.97 -21.25
N ASN A 367 25.36 -9.14 -21.52
CA ASN A 367 24.00 -9.34 -22.04
C ASN A 367 23.02 -8.75 -21.03
N LYS A 368 22.65 -7.49 -21.26
CA LYS A 368 21.67 -6.79 -20.43
C LYS A 368 20.32 -7.38 -20.78
N THR A 369 19.68 -8.01 -19.82
CA THR A 369 18.29 -8.42 -19.98
C THR A 369 17.46 -7.19 -20.32
N ARG A 370 16.98 -7.14 -21.54
CA ARG A 370 16.13 -6.06 -22.03
C ARG A 370 14.69 -6.41 -21.63
N ARG A 371 14.09 -5.57 -20.81
CA ARG A 371 12.67 -5.66 -20.50
C ARG A 371 11.92 -4.65 -21.35
N VAL A 372 11.00 -5.14 -22.15
CA VAL A 372 10.11 -4.30 -22.94
C VAL A 372 8.92 -3.93 -22.06
N CYS A 373 8.67 -2.63 -21.88
CA CYS A 373 7.52 -2.13 -21.14
C CYS A 373 6.67 -1.28 -22.06
N THR A 374 5.38 -1.60 -22.14
CA THR A 374 4.40 -0.79 -22.86
C THR A 374 3.66 0.10 -21.89
N PHE A 375 3.56 1.37 -22.19
CA PHE A 375 2.83 2.37 -21.39
C PHE A 375 2.14 3.37 -22.28
N ARG A 376 1.08 4.03 -21.74
CA ARG A 376 0.40 5.11 -22.43
C ARG A 376 0.83 6.44 -21.80
N LYS A 377 1.30 7.37 -22.63
CA LYS A 377 1.65 8.71 -22.15
C LYS A 377 0.37 9.53 -22.01
N HIS A 378 0.15 10.11 -20.83
CA HIS A 378 -1.03 10.93 -20.53
C HIS A 378 -0.62 12.22 -19.82
N THR A 379 -0.24 13.23 -20.59
CA THR A 379 0.12 14.56 -20.10
C THR A 379 -1.06 15.53 -20.18
N ALA A 380 -0.94 16.68 -19.52
CA ALA A 380 -1.97 17.73 -19.56
C ALA A 380 -2.28 18.21 -20.99
N ALA A 381 -1.28 18.19 -21.88
CA ALA A 381 -1.48 18.56 -23.30
C ALA A 381 -2.34 17.52 -24.05
N GLU A 382 -2.03 16.22 -23.87
CA GLU A 382 -2.80 15.12 -24.47
C GLU A 382 -4.23 15.09 -23.92
N HIS A 383 -4.41 15.40 -22.63
CA HIS A 383 -5.76 15.54 -22.04
C HIS A 383 -6.55 16.71 -22.66
N ALA A 384 -5.89 17.84 -22.89
CA ALA A 384 -6.55 19.00 -23.51
C ALA A 384 -6.98 18.70 -24.94
N THR A 385 -6.14 18.04 -25.73
CA THR A 385 -6.48 17.61 -27.10
C THR A 385 -7.66 16.65 -27.11
N PHE A 386 -7.60 15.59 -26.26
CA PHE A 386 -8.69 14.64 -26.13
C PHE A 386 -10.02 15.34 -25.78
N LEU A 387 -10.03 16.21 -24.76
CA LEU A 387 -11.24 16.89 -24.31
C LEU A 387 -11.79 17.92 -25.32
N ALA A 388 -10.95 18.46 -26.19
CA ALA A 388 -11.38 19.38 -27.24
C ALA A 388 -12.04 18.68 -28.44
N GLU A 389 -11.63 17.44 -28.72
CA GLU A 389 -12.03 16.74 -29.95
C GLU A 389 -13.08 15.63 -29.73
N VAL A 390 -13.28 15.17 -28.46
CA VAL A 390 -14.10 13.99 -28.19
C VAL A 390 -15.62 14.24 -28.19
N SER A 391 -16.06 15.49 -28.29
CA SER A 391 -17.45 15.92 -27.99
C SER A 391 -18.56 15.18 -28.77
N ASP A 392 -18.28 14.66 -29.96
CA ASP A 392 -19.31 14.11 -30.86
C ASP A 392 -19.12 12.61 -31.19
N SER A 393 -18.12 11.98 -30.57
CA SER A 393 -17.71 10.60 -30.92
C SER A 393 -18.36 9.50 -30.09
N VAL A 394 -19.12 9.84 -29.04
CA VAL A 394 -19.67 8.82 -28.11
C VAL A 394 -21.19 8.81 -28.23
N HIS A 395 -21.71 7.79 -28.89
CA HIS A 395 -23.16 7.62 -29.08
C HIS A 395 -23.84 7.11 -27.82
N LEU A 396 -25.05 7.56 -27.57
CA LEU A 396 -25.93 7.02 -26.54
C LEU A 396 -26.43 5.63 -26.96
N ALA A 397 -26.45 4.69 -26.00
CA ALA A 397 -27.08 3.40 -26.24
C ALA A 397 -28.58 3.56 -26.52
N SER A 398 -29.12 2.75 -27.42
CA SER A 398 -30.57 2.71 -27.67
C SER A 398 -31.29 2.11 -26.46
N PRO A 399 -32.38 2.73 -25.96
CA PRO A 399 -33.13 2.18 -24.84
C PRO A 399 -33.72 0.78 -25.14
N ASP A 400 -33.99 0.48 -26.40
CA ASP A 400 -34.60 -0.76 -26.90
C ASP A 400 -33.57 -1.67 -27.61
N GLY A 401 -32.28 -1.34 -27.52
CA GLY A 401 -31.18 -2.10 -28.13
C GLY A 401 -30.85 -3.39 -27.38
N ASP A 402 -30.18 -4.32 -28.07
CA ASP A 402 -29.59 -5.49 -27.41
C ASP A 402 -28.46 -5.06 -26.48
N LEU A 403 -28.48 -5.54 -25.24
CA LEU A 403 -27.48 -5.14 -24.21
C LEU A 403 -26.06 -5.49 -24.65
N GLN A 404 -25.85 -6.68 -25.23
CA GLN A 404 -24.50 -7.13 -25.55
C GLN A 404 -23.93 -6.32 -26.72
N GLU A 405 -24.75 -6.03 -27.73
CA GLU A 405 -24.35 -5.17 -28.85
C GLU A 405 -24.01 -3.73 -28.40
N GLU A 406 -24.81 -3.16 -27.49
CA GLU A 406 -24.56 -1.81 -26.98
C GLU A 406 -23.28 -1.76 -26.11
N VAL A 407 -23.02 -2.80 -25.32
CA VAL A 407 -21.79 -2.93 -24.54
C VAL A 407 -20.58 -3.07 -25.46
N ASP A 408 -20.66 -3.92 -26.47
CA ASP A 408 -19.58 -4.13 -27.45
C ASP A 408 -19.27 -2.83 -28.19
N ARG A 409 -20.30 -2.10 -28.62
CA ARG A 409 -20.15 -0.77 -29.26
C ARG A 409 -19.49 0.24 -28.32
N LEU A 410 -19.91 0.26 -27.05
CA LEU A 410 -19.30 1.13 -26.03
C LEU A 410 -17.81 0.80 -25.85
N TYR A 411 -17.46 -0.46 -25.71
CA TYR A 411 -16.06 -0.90 -25.53
C TYR A 411 -15.21 -0.62 -26.79
N VAL A 412 -15.74 -0.83 -27.98
CA VAL A 412 -15.06 -0.47 -29.24
C VAL A 412 -14.77 1.02 -29.25
N THR A 413 -15.78 1.86 -29.01
CA THR A 413 -15.62 3.32 -28.96
C THR A 413 -14.61 3.77 -27.91
N LEU A 414 -14.69 3.24 -26.68
CA LEU A 414 -13.74 3.59 -25.60
C LEU A 414 -12.30 3.20 -25.94
N ASN A 415 -12.08 2.01 -26.55
CA ASN A 415 -10.77 1.56 -26.94
C ASN A 415 -10.21 2.36 -28.12
N GLU A 416 -11.01 2.67 -29.13
CA GLU A 416 -10.63 3.52 -30.26
C GLU A 416 -10.20 4.93 -29.79
N LEU A 417 -10.97 5.54 -28.88
CA LEU A 417 -10.61 6.83 -28.30
C LEU A 417 -9.34 6.74 -27.46
N LEU A 418 -9.18 5.66 -26.70
CA LEU A 418 -8.00 5.43 -25.89
C LEU A 418 -6.75 5.24 -26.76
N ASP A 419 -6.84 4.48 -27.85
CA ASP A 419 -5.72 4.23 -28.77
C ASP A 419 -5.40 5.46 -29.62
N ARG A 420 -6.40 6.19 -30.08
CA ARG A 420 -6.24 7.41 -30.87
C ARG A 420 -5.53 8.53 -30.12
N TYR A 421 -5.96 8.84 -28.89
CA TYR A 421 -5.43 9.97 -28.14
C TYR A 421 -4.28 9.59 -27.19
N TYR A 422 -4.19 8.34 -26.79
CA TYR A 422 -3.19 7.83 -25.86
C TYR A 422 -2.56 6.52 -26.38
N PRO A 423 -1.93 6.53 -27.56
CA PRO A 423 -1.40 5.32 -28.18
C PRO A 423 -0.40 4.63 -27.25
N PRO A 424 -0.38 3.28 -27.24
CA PRO A 424 0.59 2.51 -26.48
C PRO A 424 2.00 2.77 -27.00
N ARG A 425 2.93 3.07 -26.10
CA ARG A 425 4.35 3.30 -26.43
C ARG A 425 5.17 2.23 -25.76
N THR A 426 5.99 1.58 -26.54
CA THR A 426 6.90 0.54 -26.06
C THR A 426 8.27 1.14 -25.78
N VAL A 427 8.79 0.94 -24.57
CA VAL A 427 10.13 1.34 -24.16
C VAL A 427 10.90 0.13 -23.67
N THR A 428 12.09 -0.05 -24.22
CA THR A 428 13.00 -1.08 -23.73
C THR A 428 13.79 -0.53 -22.52
N ILE A 429 13.50 -1.06 -21.34
CA ILE A 429 14.22 -0.73 -20.12
C ILE A 429 15.31 -1.78 -19.91
N THR A 430 16.56 -1.32 -19.81
CA THR A 430 17.66 -2.18 -19.40
C THR A 430 17.68 -2.24 -17.88
N SER A 431 17.53 -3.41 -17.30
CA SER A 431 17.31 -3.68 -15.87
C SER A 431 18.47 -3.31 -14.92
N ALA A 432 19.57 -2.80 -15.45
CA ALA A 432 20.81 -2.61 -14.68
C ALA A 432 20.97 -1.23 -14.01
N ASP A 433 20.11 -0.26 -14.30
CA ASP A 433 20.30 1.08 -13.75
C ASP A 433 19.38 1.34 -12.57
N PRO A 434 19.93 1.68 -11.40
CA PRO A 434 19.09 2.15 -10.29
C PRO A 434 18.28 3.41 -10.67
N PRO A 435 17.07 3.62 -10.09
CA PRO A 435 16.17 4.72 -10.47
C PRO A 435 16.80 6.12 -10.39
N TYR A 436 17.76 6.32 -9.49
CA TYR A 436 18.47 7.58 -9.34
C TYR A 436 19.54 7.81 -10.43
N ILE A 437 19.87 6.81 -11.25
CA ILE A 437 20.71 6.93 -12.44
C ILE A 437 19.86 7.44 -13.61
N THR A 438 19.40 8.67 -13.48
CA THR A 438 18.61 9.34 -14.53
C THR A 438 19.44 9.53 -15.81
N PRO A 439 18.82 9.77 -16.98
CA PRO A 439 19.53 10.09 -18.21
C PRO A 439 20.52 11.25 -18.04
N SER A 440 20.16 12.26 -17.23
CA SER A 440 21.03 13.39 -16.90
C SER A 440 22.26 12.97 -16.08
N VAL A 441 22.08 12.11 -15.07
CA VAL A 441 23.19 11.54 -14.27
C VAL A 441 24.08 10.69 -15.16
N LYS A 442 23.53 9.84 -16.05
CA LYS A 442 24.31 9.06 -17.03
C LYS A 442 25.12 9.95 -17.96
N TYR A 443 24.53 11.02 -18.47
CA TYR A 443 25.24 11.98 -19.30
C TYR A 443 26.40 12.65 -18.53
N MET A 444 26.16 13.11 -17.31
CA MET A 444 27.21 13.71 -16.47
C MET A 444 28.32 12.69 -16.14
N LEU A 445 27.99 11.42 -15.90
CA LEU A 445 28.99 10.35 -15.70
C LEU A 445 29.86 10.14 -16.94
N ARG A 446 29.23 10.10 -18.15
CA ARG A 446 29.98 10.00 -19.44
C ARG A 446 30.89 11.21 -19.63
N CYS A 447 30.40 12.42 -19.37
CA CYS A 447 31.19 13.63 -19.46
C CYS A 447 32.34 13.64 -18.46
N LYS A 448 32.09 13.23 -17.18
CA LYS A 448 33.14 13.09 -16.15
C LYS A 448 34.24 12.13 -16.64
N ASN A 449 33.85 10.97 -17.15
CA ASN A 449 34.81 9.99 -17.64
C ASN A 449 35.61 10.48 -18.86
N LYS A 450 34.98 11.26 -19.78
CA LYS A 450 35.69 11.89 -20.93
C LYS A 450 36.70 12.92 -20.43
N LEU A 451 36.33 13.81 -19.50
CA LEU A 451 37.20 14.81 -18.91
C LEU A 451 38.38 14.17 -18.19
N MET A 452 38.17 13.07 -17.49
CA MET A 452 39.20 12.33 -16.81
C MET A 452 40.22 11.72 -17.79
N ARG A 453 39.74 11.08 -18.88
CA ARG A 453 40.60 10.54 -19.93
C ARG A 453 41.43 11.65 -20.61
N ALA A 454 40.90 12.87 -20.67
CA ALA A 454 41.56 14.03 -21.22
C ALA A 454 42.51 14.75 -20.23
N GLY A 455 42.67 14.21 -18.99
CA GLY A 455 43.51 14.82 -17.96
C GLY A 455 42.95 16.10 -17.30
N ARG A 456 41.70 16.48 -17.60
CA ARG A 456 41.06 17.69 -17.04
C ARG A 456 40.40 17.38 -15.68
N LEU A 457 41.25 17.12 -14.68
CA LEU A 457 40.85 16.59 -13.38
C LEU A 457 39.98 17.53 -12.55
N GLU A 458 40.21 18.84 -12.57
CA GLU A 458 39.39 19.83 -11.85
C GLU A 458 37.97 19.88 -12.38
N GLN A 459 37.80 19.85 -13.70
CA GLN A 459 36.48 19.86 -14.33
C GLN A 459 35.73 18.55 -14.05
N ALA A 460 36.42 17.42 -14.03
CA ALA A 460 35.87 16.15 -13.64
C ALA A 460 35.45 16.14 -12.16
N ALA A 461 36.24 16.75 -11.28
CA ALA A 461 35.93 16.88 -9.85
C ALA A 461 34.68 17.75 -9.63
N ALA A 462 34.55 18.88 -10.33
CA ALA A 462 33.38 19.74 -10.27
C ALA A 462 32.12 18.98 -10.75
N LEU A 463 32.25 18.14 -11.77
CA LEU A 463 31.16 17.32 -12.28
C LEU A 463 30.77 16.19 -11.32
N ALA A 464 31.75 15.59 -10.61
CA ALA A 464 31.49 14.61 -9.55
C ALA A 464 30.63 15.19 -8.41
N MET A 465 30.92 16.43 -8.00
CA MET A 465 30.11 17.14 -7.01
C MET A 465 28.68 17.38 -7.49
N LYS A 466 28.49 17.72 -8.79
CA LYS A 466 27.16 17.88 -9.41
C LYS A 466 26.40 16.56 -9.46
N ILE A 467 27.06 15.46 -9.78
CA ILE A 467 26.46 14.10 -9.77
C ILE A 467 25.95 13.76 -8.38
N GLY A 468 26.79 13.89 -7.35
CA GLY A 468 26.37 13.63 -5.97
C GLY A 468 25.20 14.50 -5.51
N ALA A 469 25.19 15.79 -5.92
CA ALA A 469 24.08 16.69 -5.63
C ALA A 469 22.80 16.32 -6.40
N ALA A 470 22.91 15.84 -7.63
CA ALA A 470 21.77 15.39 -8.44
C ALA A 470 21.14 14.13 -7.84
N ILE A 471 21.94 13.14 -7.43
CA ILE A 471 21.46 11.91 -6.76
C ILE A 471 20.77 12.25 -5.43
N ARG A 472 21.36 13.11 -4.59
CA ARG A 472 20.71 13.54 -3.34
C ARG A 472 19.38 14.24 -3.59
N ARG A 473 19.31 15.14 -4.60
CA ARG A 473 18.05 15.81 -4.98
C ARG A 473 17.00 14.83 -5.47
N PHE A 474 17.41 13.86 -6.28
CA PHE A 474 16.50 12.82 -6.78
C PHE A 474 15.92 12.01 -5.61
N ASN A 475 16.78 11.47 -4.73
CA ASN A 475 16.32 10.68 -3.59
C ASN A 475 15.43 11.49 -2.64
N SER A 476 15.74 12.75 -2.39
CA SER A 476 14.90 13.63 -1.57
C SER A 476 13.54 13.90 -2.22
N ALA A 477 13.52 14.14 -3.53
CA ALA A 477 12.27 14.34 -4.28
C ALA A 477 11.39 13.09 -4.30
N GLU A 478 12.00 11.91 -4.48
CA GLU A 478 11.31 10.62 -4.41
C GLU A 478 10.69 10.38 -3.03
N LEU A 479 11.42 10.70 -1.95
CA LEU A 479 10.89 10.57 -0.59
C LEU A 479 9.72 11.54 -0.33
N CYS A 480 9.72 12.71 -0.95
CA CYS A 480 8.61 13.66 -0.86
C CYS A 480 7.35 13.21 -1.64
N ARG A 481 7.52 12.34 -2.65
CA ARG A 481 6.41 11.80 -3.47
C ARG A 481 5.70 10.61 -2.83
N VAL A 482 6.28 10.00 -1.80
CA VAL A 482 5.65 8.88 -1.10
C VAL A 482 4.37 9.37 -0.43
N ASP A 483 3.23 9.04 -1.01
CA ASP A 483 1.94 9.33 -0.41
C ASP A 483 1.62 8.29 0.67
N VAL A 484 2.09 8.58 1.88
CA VAL A 484 1.92 7.70 3.04
C VAL A 484 0.47 7.69 3.53
N ILE A 485 -0.31 8.71 3.21
CA ILE A 485 -1.72 8.79 3.60
C ILE A 485 -2.53 7.81 2.75
N ALA A 486 -2.25 7.76 1.45
CA ALA A 486 -2.94 6.85 0.52
C ALA A 486 -2.45 5.40 0.67
N ASP A 487 -1.13 5.19 0.84
CA ASP A 487 -0.55 3.85 0.99
C ASP A 487 0.66 3.81 1.96
N PRO A 488 0.45 3.43 3.23
CA PRO A 488 1.54 3.22 4.19
C PRO A 488 2.54 2.13 3.77
N ARG A 489 2.17 1.20 2.87
CA ARG A 489 3.07 0.14 2.41
C ARG A 489 4.19 0.71 1.53
N SER A 490 3.91 1.77 0.78
CA SER A 490 4.91 2.47 -0.04
C SER A 490 6.06 3.03 0.81
N MET A 491 5.75 3.57 1.99
CA MET A 491 6.76 4.00 2.97
C MET A 491 7.69 2.83 3.38
N TRP A 492 7.09 1.69 3.75
CA TRP A 492 7.88 0.53 4.17
C TRP A 492 8.68 -0.09 3.02
N ALA A 493 8.14 -0.07 1.80
CA ALA A 493 8.87 -0.46 0.60
C ALA A 493 10.10 0.43 0.40
N LYS A 494 9.93 1.75 0.54
CA LYS A 494 11.04 2.71 0.42
C LYS A 494 12.06 2.55 1.55
N VAL A 495 11.62 2.36 2.78
CA VAL A 495 12.53 2.08 3.92
C VAL A 495 13.32 0.79 3.68
N ARG A 496 12.68 -0.28 3.22
CA ARG A 496 13.36 -1.53 2.86
C ARG A 496 14.38 -1.30 1.74
N GLN A 497 14.03 -0.56 0.71
CA GLN A 497 14.94 -0.18 -0.37
C GLN A 497 16.15 0.60 0.18
N LEU A 498 15.93 1.62 1.00
CA LEU A 498 17.00 2.44 1.57
C LEU A 498 17.87 1.71 2.61
N THR A 499 17.32 0.72 3.29
CA THR A 499 18.07 -0.09 4.28
C THR A 499 18.64 -1.37 3.69
N GLY A 500 18.49 -1.60 2.38
CA GLY A 500 18.89 -2.84 1.72
C GLY A 500 18.14 -4.08 2.19
N ARG A 501 17.05 -3.90 2.94
CA ARG A 501 16.16 -4.98 3.39
C ARG A 501 15.07 -5.26 2.35
N CYS A 502 15.38 -5.10 1.06
CA CYS A 502 14.49 -5.62 0.04
C CYS A 502 14.32 -7.12 0.33
N SER A 503 13.12 -7.50 0.75
CA SER A 503 12.73 -8.90 0.65
C SER A 503 13.02 -9.29 -0.80
N LYS A 504 13.57 -10.46 -1.03
CA LYS A 504 13.76 -11.06 -2.36
C LYS A 504 12.44 -11.28 -3.13
N ALA A 505 11.46 -10.40 -2.95
CA ALA A 505 10.20 -10.40 -3.68
C ALA A 505 10.33 -9.92 -5.13
N GLY A 506 11.54 -9.85 -5.65
CA GLY A 506 11.88 -9.51 -7.02
C GLY A 506 13.20 -10.13 -7.51
N GLY A 507 13.85 -10.96 -6.68
CA GLY A 507 15.05 -11.68 -7.06
C GLY A 507 14.77 -13.18 -6.98
N ASP A 508 14.86 -13.87 -8.12
CA ASP A 508 14.80 -15.33 -8.29
C ASP A 508 13.48 -16.03 -7.87
N VAL A 509 12.35 -15.54 -8.39
CA VAL A 509 11.16 -16.38 -8.56
C VAL A 509 11.36 -17.39 -9.73
N GLN A 510 12.51 -17.36 -10.39
CA GLN A 510 12.84 -18.32 -11.46
C GLN A 510 13.02 -19.76 -10.95
N ASN A 511 13.09 -20.00 -9.63
CA ASN A 511 13.08 -21.34 -9.05
C ASN A 511 11.78 -21.68 -8.30
N SER A 512 10.72 -20.87 -8.41
CA SER A 512 9.40 -21.26 -7.90
C SER A 512 8.82 -22.32 -8.87
N THR A 513 8.56 -23.51 -8.36
CA THR A 513 7.84 -24.57 -9.10
C THR A 513 6.37 -24.21 -9.38
N VAL A 514 5.89 -23.07 -8.81
CA VAL A 514 4.49 -22.62 -8.94
C VAL A 514 4.31 -21.84 -10.25
N THR A 515 3.42 -22.31 -11.12
CA THR A 515 3.03 -21.67 -12.39
C THR A 515 1.69 -20.96 -12.30
N ALA A 516 1.36 -20.12 -13.29
CA ALA A 516 0.05 -19.47 -13.41
C ALA A 516 -1.10 -20.48 -13.48
N ASP A 517 -0.92 -21.56 -14.25
CA ASP A 517 -1.91 -22.63 -14.39
C ASP A 517 -2.09 -23.45 -13.11
N MET A 518 -1.00 -23.75 -12.38
CA MET A 518 -1.09 -24.42 -11.08
C MET A 518 -1.91 -23.60 -10.09
N LEU A 519 -1.66 -22.28 -10.02
CA LEU A 519 -2.44 -21.36 -9.20
C LEU A 519 -3.91 -21.30 -9.61
N ASN A 520 -4.16 -21.18 -10.93
CA ASN A 520 -5.51 -21.09 -11.47
C ASN A 520 -6.32 -22.37 -11.22
N ASN A 521 -5.71 -23.54 -11.44
CA ASN A 521 -6.33 -24.82 -11.13
C ASN A 521 -6.64 -24.98 -9.63
N HIS A 522 -5.72 -24.52 -8.75
CA HIS A 522 -5.93 -24.53 -7.31
C HIS A 522 -7.12 -23.62 -6.92
N TYR A 523 -7.24 -22.43 -7.51
CA TYR A 523 -8.34 -21.52 -7.21
C TYR A 523 -9.68 -22.05 -7.75
N ALA A 524 -9.69 -22.60 -8.96
CA ALA A 524 -10.88 -23.22 -9.53
C ALA A 524 -11.35 -24.41 -8.68
N ALA A 525 -10.42 -25.25 -8.19
CA ALA A 525 -10.75 -26.36 -7.30
C ALA A 525 -11.38 -25.92 -5.96
N ILE A 526 -11.02 -24.72 -5.45
CA ILE A 526 -11.65 -24.16 -4.26
C ILE A 526 -13.05 -23.64 -4.57
N SER A 527 -13.23 -23.06 -5.75
CA SER A 527 -14.48 -22.43 -6.20
C SER A 527 -15.42 -23.45 -6.89
N THR A 528 -15.35 -24.71 -6.48
CA THR A 528 -16.29 -25.78 -6.90
C THR A 528 -17.32 -26.07 -5.80
N ASP A 529 -18.51 -26.45 -6.21
CA ASP A 529 -19.54 -26.95 -5.32
C ASP A 529 -20.02 -28.33 -5.82
N ALA A 530 -19.74 -29.37 -5.06
CA ALA A 530 -20.17 -30.75 -5.39
C ALA A 530 -21.69 -30.89 -5.49
N ASN A 531 -22.43 -30.01 -4.83
CA ASN A 531 -23.88 -29.95 -4.82
C ASN A 531 -24.43 -28.76 -5.63
N TYR A 532 -23.67 -28.31 -6.67
CA TYR A 532 -24.08 -27.17 -7.47
C TYR A 532 -25.48 -27.39 -8.06
N LYS A 533 -26.36 -26.41 -7.85
CA LYS A 533 -27.67 -26.31 -8.48
C LYS A 533 -27.74 -25.01 -9.25
N THR A 534 -28.15 -25.06 -10.51
CA THR A 534 -28.38 -23.87 -11.29
C THR A 534 -29.40 -22.98 -10.59
N PRO A 535 -29.07 -21.75 -10.24
CA PRO A 535 -30.02 -20.84 -9.60
C PRO A 535 -31.22 -20.55 -10.50
N CYS A 536 -32.37 -20.34 -9.89
CA CYS A 536 -33.59 -20.01 -10.62
C CYS A 536 -33.83 -18.50 -10.64
N THR A 537 -34.21 -17.99 -11.80
CA THR A 537 -34.67 -16.61 -11.96
C THR A 537 -36.12 -16.47 -11.44
N LYS A 538 -36.46 -15.28 -10.96
CA LYS A 538 -37.82 -14.92 -10.63
C LYS A 538 -38.58 -14.51 -11.89
N SER A 539 -39.87 -14.85 -11.97
CA SER A 539 -40.76 -14.35 -13.03
C SER A 539 -40.98 -12.85 -12.87
N THR A 540 -40.65 -12.09 -13.91
CA THR A 540 -40.85 -10.62 -13.93
C THR A 540 -42.24 -10.20 -14.40
N ALA A 541 -43.13 -11.16 -14.72
CA ALA A 541 -44.50 -10.90 -15.22
C ALA A 541 -45.37 -10.08 -14.25
N ASN A 542 -45.05 -10.09 -12.96
CA ASN A 542 -45.75 -9.34 -11.91
C ASN A 542 -44.96 -8.13 -11.41
N ASN A 543 -44.06 -7.58 -12.19
CA ASN A 543 -43.09 -6.58 -11.81
C ASN A 543 -43.75 -5.27 -11.37
N ARG A 544 -43.91 -5.06 -10.06
CA ARG A 544 -44.46 -3.83 -9.49
C ARG A 544 -43.44 -2.71 -9.32
N SER A 545 -42.14 -2.97 -9.53
CA SER A 545 -41.09 -1.97 -9.33
C SER A 545 -40.02 -2.01 -10.42
N VAL A 546 -40.07 -1.06 -11.32
CA VAL A 546 -39.00 -0.80 -12.29
C VAL A 546 -37.74 -0.30 -11.54
N PRO A 547 -36.53 -0.80 -11.87
CA PRO A 547 -35.31 -0.28 -11.29
C PRO A 547 -35.19 1.23 -11.46
N ARG A 548 -34.71 1.91 -10.42
CA ARG A 548 -34.48 3.37 -10.52
C ARG A 548 -33.35 3.62 -11.53
N PRO A 549 -33.57 4.45 -12.55
CA PRO A 549 -32.55 4.69 -13.55
C PRO A 549 -31.35 5.45 -12.94
N VAL A 550 -30.16 5.02 -13.28
CA VAL A 550 -28.93 5.72 -12.99
C VAL A 550 -28.87 6.98 -13.86
N SER A 551 -28.87 8.15 -13.25
CA SER A 551 -28.79 9.41 -14.01
C SER A 551 -27.39 9.69 -14.50
N ASP A 552 -27.27 10.40 -15.61
CA ASP A 552 -26.01 10.85 -16.19
C ASP A 552 -25.18 11.65 -15.18
N TRP A 553 -25.86 12.49 -14.38
CA TRP A 553 -25.20 13.22 -13.29
C TRP A 553 -24.59 12.29 -12.25
N ARG A 554 -25.34 11.28 -11.82
CA ARG A 554 -24.83 10.29 -10.85
C ARG A 554 -23.64 9.53 -11.42
N MET A 555 -23.69 9.18 -12.70
CA MET A 555 -22.59 8.53 -13.37
C MET A 555 -21.36 9.46 -13.47
N PHE A 556 -21.57 10.72 -13.84
CA PHE A 556 -20.49 11.72 -13.85
C PHE A 556 -19.80 11.84 -12.47
N GLU A 557 -20.57 11.96 -11.37
CA GLU A 557 -19.99 12.00 -10.02
C GLU A 557 -19.14 10.77 -9.71
N ILE A 558 -19.59 9.60 -10.12
CA ILE A 558 -18.88 8.33 -9.90
C ILE A 558 -17.58 8.32 -10.71
N LEU A 559 -17.65 8.62 -12.01
CA LEU A 559 -16.47 8.60 -12.90
C LEU A 559 -15.43 9.66 -12.51
N ASP A 560 -15.85 10.89 -12.21
CA ASP A 560 -14.93 11.95 -11.77
C ASP A 560 -14.33 11.68 -10.39
N GLY A 561 -15.06 10.95 -9.54
CA GLY A 561 -14.60 10.49 -8.24
C GLY A 561 -13.70 9.24 -8.26
N LEU A 562 -13.45 8.62 -9.43
CA LEU A 562 -12.64 7.41 -9.53
C LEU A 562 -11.23 7.60 -8.97
N LYS A 563 -10.82 6.66 -8.12
CA LYS A 563 -9.45 6.54 -7.65
C LYS A 563 -8.65 5.68 -8.62
N HIS A 564 -7.33 5.80 -8.59
CA HIS A 564 -6.46 4.87 -9.30
C HIS A 564 -6.73 3.44 -8.83
N THR A 565 -7.09 2.60 -9.78
CA THR A 565 -7.36 1.18 -9.56
C THR A 565 -6.91 0.40 -10.80
N ALA A 566 -6.56 -0.87 -10.62
CA ALA A 566 -6.20 -1.74 -11.73
C ALA A 566 -7.36 -1.88 -12.71
N ALA A 567 -7.03 -1.85 -14.00
CA ALA A 567 -7.95 -2.19 -15.07
C ALA A 567 -8.26 -3.69 -15.05
N GLY A 568 -9.45 -4.07 -15.49
CA GLY A 568 -9.80 -5.46 -15.74
C GLY A 568 -9.11 -6.01 -17.00
N LEU A 569 -9.62 -7.14 -17.50
CA LEU A 569 -9.15 -7.70 -18.79
C LEU A 569 -9.56 -6.83 -19.98
N ASP A 570 -10.49 -5.91 -19.79
CA ASP A 570 -10.91 -4.90 -20.75
C ASP A 570 -9.86 -3.82 -21.02
N ASN A 571 -8.82 -3.76 -20.19
CA ASN A 571 -7.70 -2.81 -20.29
C ASN A 571 -8.11 -1.32 -20.30
N ILE A 572 -9.32 -0.97 -19.85
CA ILE A 572 -9.77 0.43 -19.75
C ILE A 572 -9.23 1.05 -18.44
N PRO A 573 -8.30 2.04 -18.50
CA PRO A 573 -7.72 2.60 -17.29
C PRO A 573 -8.70 3.53 -16.55
N SER A 574 -8.65 3.51 -15.22
CA SER A 574 -9.49 4.39 -14.38
C SER A 574 -9.25 5.88 -14.62
N TRP A 575 -8.02 6.29 -14.94
CA TRP A 575 -7.69 7.67 -15.26
C TRP A 575 -8.36 8.13 -16.56
N PHE A 576 -8.52 7.25 -17.57
CA PHE A 576 -9.17 7.55 -18.83
C PHE A 576 -10.66 7.77 -18.64
N LEU A 577 -11.34 6.85 -17.93
CA LEU A 577 -12.75 7.02 -17.55
C LEU A 577 -12.97 8.31 -16.73
N LYS A 578 -12.04 8.64 -15.84
CA LYS A 578 -12.11 9.86 -15.05
C LYS A 578 -11.96 11.12 -15.91
N ILE A 579 -11.02 11.16 -16.84
CA ILE A 579 -10.80 12.32 -17.72
C ILE A 579 -11.97 12.49 -18.68
N GLY A 580 -12.45 11.39 -19.26
CA GLY A 580 -13.59 11.38 -20.17
C GLY A 580 -14.96 11.48 -19.50
N ALA A 581 -15.03 11.56 -18.15
CA ALA A 581 -16.29 11.56 -17.42
C ALA A 581 -17.37 12.52 -17.96
N PRO A 582 -17.09 13.74 -18.41
CA PRO A 582 -18.10 14.64 -18.98
C PRO A 582 -18.80 14.07 -20.24
N PHE A 583 -18.11 13.25 -21.01
CA PHE A 583 -18.58 12.69 -22.28
C PHE A 583 -19.07 11.24 -22.12
N PHE A 584 -18.48 10.48 -21.21
CA PHE A 584 -18.76 9.07 -20.99
C PHE A 584 -19.95 8.82 -20.05
N ALA A 585 -20.35 9.83 -19.25
CA ALA A 585 -21.35 9.64 -18.22
C ALA A 585 -22.71 9.20 -18.77
N ALA A 586 -23.19 9.84 -19.82
CA ALA A 586 -24.49 9.54 -20.42
C ALA A 586 -24.51 8.15 -21.13
N PRO A 587 -23.58 7.82 -22.04
CA PRO A 587 -23.53 6.50 -22.67
C PRO A 587 -23.36 5.37 -21.67
N ILE A 588 -22.48 5.53 -20.68
CA ILE A 588 -22.29 4.49 -19.64
C ILE A 588 -23.54 4.34 -18.78
N ALA A 589 -24.21 5.43 -18.40
CA ALA A 589 -25.46 5.38 -17.65
C ALA A 589 -26.57 4.66 -18.47
N ALA A 590 -26.66 4.90 -19.76
CA ALA A 590 -27.63 4.24 -20.65
C ALA A 590 -27.40 2.72 -20.69
N VAL A 591 -26.18 2.26 -20.91
CA VAL A 591 -25.81 0.83 -20.89
C VAL A 591 -26.09 0.21 -19.52
N MET A 592 -25.77 0.90 -18.43
CA MET A 592 -26.04 0.38 -17.09
C MET A 592 -27.54 0.27 -16.80
N ASN A 593 -28.34 1.23 -17.26
CA ASN A 593 -29.78 1.15 -17.14
C ASN A 593 -30.36 0.00 -17.97
N LEU A 594 -29.85 -0.21 -19.17
CA LEU A 594 -30.24 -1.34 -20.01
C LEU A 594 -29.90 -2.68 -19.35
N SER A 595 -28.73 -2.82 -18.75
CA SER A 595 -28.33 -4.00 -17.98
C SER A 595 -29.26 -4.28 -16.79
N LEU A 596 -29.66 -3.25 -16.04
CA LEU A 596 -30.58 -3.40 -14.91
C LEU A 596 -32.01 -3.73 -15.35
N THR A 597 -32.50 -3.15 -16.45
CA THR A 597 -33.87 -3.41 -16.97
C THR A 597 -33.97 -4.77 -17.62
N SER A 598 -32.93 -5.20 -18.38
CA SER A 598 -32.88 -6.55 -18.97
C SER A 598 -32.51 -7.64 -17.97
N SER A 599 -32.16 -7.26 -16.74
CA SER A 599 -31.69 -8.18 -15.68
C SER A 599 -30.46 -9.01 -16.10
N THR A 600 -29.62 -8.50 -16.98
CA THR A 600 -28.54 -9.24 -17.60
C THR A 600 -27.21 -8.54 -17.34
N VAL A 601 -26.18 -9.32 -16.99
CA VAL A 601 -24.79 -8.86 -16.87
C VAL A 601 -24.03 -9.16 -18.16
N PRO A 602 -23.39 -8.15 -18.79
CA PRO A 602 -22.60 -8.35 -20.00
C PRO A 602 -21.47 -9.37 -19.83
N VAL A 603 -21.15 -10.13 -20.88
CA VAL A 603 -20.15 -11.21 -20.85
C VAL A 603 -18.78 -10.69 -20.40
N GLN A 604 -18.37 -9.49 -20.84
CA GLN A 604 -17.09 -8.88 -20.45
C GLN A 604 -17.00 -8.64 -18.95
N TRP A 605 -18.13 -8.48 -18.24
CA TRP A 605 -18.14 -8.21 -16.80
C TRP A 605 -18.13 -9.47 -15.95
N LYS A 606 -18.33 -10.64 -16.58
CA LYS A 606 -18.30 -11.96 -15.94
C LYS A 606 -16.89 -12.59 -15.95
N VAL A 607 -15.89 -11.89 -16.46
CA VAL A 607 -14.54 -12.41 -16.58
C VAL A 607 -13.60 -11.66 -15.64
N GLY A 608 -12.90 -12.40 -14.79
CA GLY A 608 -11.95 -11.85 -13.82
C GLY A 608 -10.50 -12.25 -14.06
N SER A 609 -9.57 -11.36 -13.72
CA SER A 609 -8.14 -11.67 -13.69
C SER A 609 -7.68 -11.80 -12.24
N ILE A 610 -7.21 -12.98 -11.83
CA ILE A 610 -6.68 -13.19 -10.48
C ILE A 610 -5.22 -12.74 -10.43
N LEU A 611 -4.92 -11.88 -9.43
CA LEU A 611 -3.57 -11.53 -9.03
C LEU A 611 -3.24 -12.27 -7.73
N PRO A 612 -2.33 -13.26 -7.72
CA PRO A 612 -1.95 -13.99 -6.53
C PRO A 612 -1.12 -13.13 -5.57
N ILE A 613 -1.59 -12.93 -4.35
CA ILE A 613 -0.86 -12.18 -3.33
C ILE A 613 -0.31 -13.14 -2.27
N PRO A 614 1.03 -13.16 -2.03
CA PRO A 614 1.63 -14.02 -1.02
C PRO A 614 1.08 -13.76 0.38
N LYS A 615 0.69 -14.81 1.10
CA LYS A 615 0.29 -14.78 2.53
C LYS A 615 1.50 -14.76 3.44
N ILE A 616 2.60 -15.39 3.00
CA ILE A 616 3.86 -15.57 3.74
C ILE A 616 5.04 -15.00 2.95
N SER A 617 6.17 -14.80 3.61
CA SER A 617 7.36 -14.18 3.00
C SER A 617 8.05 -15.05 1.93
N THR A 618 7.91 -16.37 2.01
CA THR A 618 8.51 -17.36 1.09
C THR A 618 7.45 -18.39 0.70
N PRO A 619 6.53 -18.03 -0.24
CA PRO A 619 5.49 -18.94 -0.68
C PRO A 619 6.09 -20.07 -1.53
N LEU A 620 5.72 -21.32 -1.23
CA LEU A 620 6.20 -22.52 -1.92
C LEU A 620 5.07 -23.27 -2.63
N THR A 621 3.84 -23.11 -2.16
CA THR A 621 2.68 -23.82 -2.67
C THR A 621 1.57 -22.84 -3.12
N PRO A 622 0.65 -23.24 -4.01
CA PRO A 622 -0.50 -22.41 -4.38
C PRO A 622 -1.35 -21.95 -3.18
N ALA A 623 -1.42 -22.73 -2.10
CA ALA A 623 -2.16 -22.41 -0.88
C ALA A 623 -1.56 -21.19 -0.13
N ASP A 624 -0.29 -20.86 -0.36
CA ASP A 624 0.39 -19.73 0.26
C ASP A 624 0.01 -18.39 -0.37
N TYR A 625 -0.81 -18.39 -1.42
CA TYR A 625 -1.29 -17.19 -2.09
C TYR A 625 -2.78 -16.94 -1.84
N ARG A 626 -3.18 -15.66 -1.82
CA ARG A 626 -4.58 -15.22 -1.85
C ARG A 626 -4.99 -14.87 -3.27
N PRO A 627 -6.11 -15.37 -3.79
CA PRO A 627 -6.64 -14.91 -5.06
C PRO A 627 -7.32 -13.54 -4.90
N ILE A 628 -6.78 -12.50 -5.51
CA ILE A 628 -7.48 -11.21 -5.60
C ILE A 628 -7.93 -11.04 -7.05
N THR A 629 -9.22 -11.09 -7.27
CA THR A 629 -9.81 -10.96 -8.60
C THR A 629 -9.94 -9.49 -8.98
N ILE A 630 -9.43 -9.13 -10.15
CA ILE A 630 -9.59 -7.82 -10.75
C ILE A 630 -10.64 -7.95 -11.85
N THR A 631 -11.81 -7.35 -11.61
CA THR A 631 -12.92 -7.28 -12.57
C THR A 631 -12.88 -5.93 -13.32
N PRO A 632 -13.58 -5.77 -14.45
CA PRO A 632 -13.74 -4.50 -15.16
C PRO A 632 -14.24 -3.36 -14.27
N ILE A 633 -13.75 -2.16 -14.52
CA ILE A 633 -14.11 -0.99 -13.68
C ILE A 633 -15.59 -0.67 -13.80
N LEU A 634 -16.18 -0.81 -14.98
CA LEU A 634 -17.59 -0.55 -15.22
C LEU A 634 -18.48 -1.55 -14.46
N SER A 635 -18.12 -2.85 -14.45
CA SER A 635 -18.77 -3.86 -13.61
C SER A 635 -18.80 -3.43 -12.14
N ARG A 636 -17.62 -3.10 -11.57
CA ARG A 636 -17.52 -2.68 -10.17
C ARG A 636 -18.33 -1.42 -9.84
N ILE A 637 -18.53 -0.54 -10.81
CA ILE A 637 -19.38 0.65 -10.63
C ILE A 637 -20.84 0.22 -10.51
N LEU A 638 -21.35 -0.61 -11.44
CA LEU A 638 -22.74 -1.07 -11.41
C LEU A 638 -23.03 -1.94 -10.19
N GLU A 639 -22.13 -2.86 -9.86
CA GLU A 639 -22.21 -3.67 -8.62
C GLU A 639 -22.39 -2.78 -7.37
N ARG A 640 -21.60 -1.69 -7.25
CA ARG A 640 -21.73 -0.75 -6.13
C ARG A 640 -23.04 0.02 -6.14
N ILE A 641 -23.57 0.35 -7.30
CA ILE A 641 -24.90 0.97 -7.42
C ILE A 641 -25.97 0.00 -6.92
N VAL A 642 -25.93 -1.27 -7.35
CA VAL A 642 -26.85 -2.30 -6.88
C VAL A 642 -26.77 -2.47 -5.37
N VAL A 643 -25.56 -2.54 -4.80
CA VAL A 643 -25.35 -2.66 -3.36
C VAL A 643 -25.91 -1.46 -2.60
N THR A 644 -25.63 -0.25 -3.05
CA THR A 644 -25.99 0.97 -2.28
C THR A 644 -27.46 1.36 -2.42
N GLU A 645 -28.06 1.10 -3.56
CA GLU A 645 -29.42 1.56 -3.86
C GLU A 645 -30.51 0.50 -3.61
N TYR A 646 -30.13 -0.79 -3.61
CA TYR A 646 -31.11 -1.89 -3.46
C TYR A 646 -30.76 -2.81 -2.28
N ILE A 647 -29.52 -3.31 -2.16
CA ILE A 647 -29.18 -4.27 -1.12
C ILE A 647 -29.17 -3.60 0.27
N TYR A 648 -28.42 -2.53 0.47
CA TYR A 648 -28.34 -1.89 1.80
C TYR A 648 -29.68 -1.39 2.35
N PRO A 649 -30.61 -0.82 1.55
CA PRO A 649 -31.94 -0.49 2.05
C PRO A 649 -32.73 -1.69 2.50
N SER A 650 -32.65 -2.84 1.79
CA SER A 650 -33.39 -4.06 2.15
C SER A 650 -32.91 -4.72 3.45
N LEU A 651 -31.63 -4.49 3.84
CA LEU A 651 -31.08 -5.02 5.10
C LEU A 651 -31.66 -4.31 6.36
N GLN A 652 -32.33 -3.17 6.20
CA GLN A 652 -32.92 -2.43 7.33
C GLN A 652 -34.24 -3.04 7.81
N HIS A 653 -34.94 -3.76 6.94
CA HIS A 653 -36.20 -4.41 7.21
C HIS A 653 -36.18 -5.86 6.72
N PRO A 654 -35.34 -6.70 7.36
CA PRO A 654 -35.22 -8.09 6.92
C PRO A 654 -36.45 -8.93 7.29
N PRO A 655 -36.68 -10.05 6.61
CA PRO A 655 -37.67 -11.04 7.02
C PRO A 655 -37.22 -11.70 8.35
N PRO A 656 -38.16 -12.31 9.13
CA PRO A 656 -37.87 -12.81 10.48
C PRO A 656 -36.78 -13.88 10.56
N ASN A 657 -36.55 -14.63 9.49
CA ASN A 657 -35.51 -15.67 9.42
C ASN A 657 -34.12 -15.13 9.17
N LEU A 658 -33.94 -13.87 8.69
CA LEU A 658 -32.66 -13.25 8.45
C LEU A 658 -32.36 -12.19 9.52
N THR A 659 -31.11 -12.06 9.88
CA THR A 659 -30.62 -11.08 10.88
C THR A 659 -29.37 -10.38 10.38
N PHE A 660 -29.34 -9.05 10.48
CA PHE A 660 -28.21 -8.22 10.09
C PHE A 660 -27.71 -7.33 11.23
N SER A 661 -28.41 -7.29 12.36
CA SER A 661 -28.05 -6.48 13.53
C SER A 661 -26.81 -7.00 14.28
N ASP A 662 -26.47 -8.27 14.11
CA ASP A 662 -25.32 -8.96 14.65
C ASP A 662 -24.07 -8.92 13.72
N GLN A 663 -24.20 -8.33 12.53
CA GLN A 663 -23.13 -8.21 11.53
C GLN A 663 -22.56 -6.79 11.52
N PHE A 664 -21.29 -6.64 11.83
CA PHE A 664 -20.58 -5.36 11.96
C PHE A 664 -19.60 -5.05 10.81
N ALA A 665 -19.65 -5.82 9.71
CA ALA A 665 -18.86 -5.58 8.51
C ALA A 665 -19.74 -5.21 7.31
N PHE A 666 -19.19 -4.49 6.36
CA PHE A 666 -19.70 -4.26 5.00
C PHE A 666 -21.13 -3.69 4.91
N GLN A 667 -21.62 -3.03 5.94
CA GLN A 667 -22.90 -2.34 5.92
C GLN A 667 -22.81 -0.90 6.48
N PRO A 668 -23.77 -0.03 6.22
CA PRO A 668 -23.77 1.32 6.74
C PRO A 668 -23.67 1.36 8.27
N SER A 669 -22.84 2.24 8.82
CA SER A 669 -22.52 2.39 10.27
C SER A 669 -21.69 1.26 10.89
N ALA A 670 -21.39 0.20 10.17
CA ALA A 670 -20.54 -0.89 10.63
C ALA A 670 -19.06 -0.48 10.75
N SER A 671 -18.37 -1.02 11.73
CA SER A 671 -16.93 -0.86 11.92
C SER A 671 -16.38 -1.88 12.91
N THR A 672 -15.06 -2.14 12.85
CA THR A 672 -14.37 -2.96 13.86
C THR A 672 -14.55 -2.41 15.26
N THR A 673 -14.54 -1.07 15.43
CA THR A 673 -14.80 -0.42 16.72
C THR A 673 -16.19 -0.74 17.26
N ALA A 674 -17.22 -0.68 16.41
CA ALA A 674 -18.60 -1.01 16.80
C ALA A 674 -18.73 -2.49 17.21
N ALA A 675 -18.12 -3.42 16.45
CA ALA A 675 -18.13 -4.84 16.79
C ALA A 675 -17.49 -5.10 18.16
N ILE A 676 -16.28 -4.55 18.40
CA ILE A 676 -15.59 -4.74 19.67
C ILE A 676 -16.39 -4.14 20.83
N ILE A 677 -16.95 -2.93 20.68
CA ILE A 677 -17.81 -2.31 21.71
C ILE A 677 -19.00 -3.23 22.02
N HIS A 678 -19.67 -3.75 20.98
CA HIS A 678 -20.84 -4.60 21.16
C HIS A 678 -20.49 -5.89 21.88
N ILE A 679 -19.42 -6.58 21.46
CA ILE A 679 -18.94 -7.82 22.12
C ILE A 679 -18.60 -7.56 23.60
N LEU A 680 -17.79 -6.52 23.87
CA LEU A 680 -17.39 -6.19 25.25
C LEU A 680 -18.58 -5.79 26.11
N HIS A 681 -19.52 -5.02 25.56
CA HIS A 681 -20.75 -4.63 26.27
C HIS A 681 -21.57 -5.87 26.63
N THR A 682 -21.79 -6.78 25.70
CA THR A 682 -22.51 -8.05 25.92
C THR A 682 -21.81 -8.89 27.00
N VAL A 683 -20.50 -9.12 26.87
CA VAL A 683 -19.76 -9.97 27.82
C VAL A 683 -19.75 -9.36 29.23
N THR A 684 -19.52 -8.04 29.36
CA THR A 684 -19.50 -7.40 30.68
C THR A 684 -20.88 -7.33 31.33
N THR A 685 -21.95 -7.16 30.56
CA THR A 685 -23.32 -7.21 31.08
C THR A 685 -23.69 -8.63 31.56
N LEU A 686 -23.28 -9.65 30.81
CA LEU A 686 -23.51 -11.04 31.24
C LEU A 686 -22.73 -11.42 32.51
N LEU A 687 -21.57 -10.81 32.76
CA LEU A 687 -20.79 -11.04 33.98
C LEU A 687 -21.40 -10.42 35.24
N ASP A 688 -22.41 -9.56 35.13
CA ASP A 688 -23.16 -9.07 36.30
C ASP A 688 -24.02 -10.18 36.93
N SER A 689 -24.45 -11.17 36.14
CA SER A 689 -25.29 -12.30 36.57
C SER A 689 -24.61 -13.69 36.46
N ASN A 690 -23.43 -13.76 35.84
CA ASN A 690 -22.71 -15.01 35.62
C ASN A 690 -21.28 -14.95 36.17
N GLN A 691 -20.76 -16.06 36.68
CA GLN A 691 -19.42 -16.18 37.23
C GLN A 691 -18.36 -16.05 36.11
N TYR A 692 -18.67 -16.53 34.92
CA TYR A 692 -17.84 -16.44 33.73
C TYR A 692 -18.69 -16.37 32.47
N VAL A 693 -18.07 -15.96 31.36
CA VAL A 693 -18.67 -15.97 30.03
C VAL A 693 -17.67 -16.63 29.06
N VAL A 694 -18.12 -17.62 28.33
CA VAL A 694 -17.33 -18.27 27.29
C VAL A 694 -17.49 -17.52 25.98
N VAL A 695 -16.38 -17.25 25.30
CA VAL A 695 -16.39 -16.66 23.96
C VAL A 695 -15.56 -17.55 23.04
N TYR A 696 -16.21 -18.05 21.99
CA TYR A 696 -15.55 -18.73 20.88
C TYR A 696 -15.28 -17.73 19.77
N ALA A 697 -14.00 -17.56 19.37
CA ALA A 697 -13.63 -16.84 18.16
C ALA A 697 -13.43 -17.88 17.03
N LEU A 698 -14.33 -17.87 16.08
CA LEU A 698 -14.46 -18.88 15.02
C LEU A 698 -13.80 -18.38 13.72
N ASP A 699 -13.00 -19.24 13.08
CA ASP A 699 -12.32 -18.99 11.81
C ASP A 699 -12.90 -19.91 10.72
N PHE A 700 -13.23 -19.33 9.56
CA PHE A 700 -13.68 -20.09 8.39
C PHE A 700 -12.58 -20.15 7.33
N SER A 701 -12.36 -21.33 6.78
CA SER A 701 -11.37 -21.53 5.72
C SER A 701 -11.91 -21.05 4.37
N LYS A 702 -11.18 -20.13 3.70
CA LYS A 702 -11.48 -19.68 2.33
C LYS A 702 -12.90 -19.14 2.14
N ALA A 703 -13.45 -18.49 3.14
CA ALA A 703 -14.84 -18.10 3.27
C ALA A 703 -15.44 -17.38 2.03
N PHE A 704 -14.68 -16.53 1.36
CA PHE A 704 -15.13 -15.80 0.16
C PHE A 704 -15.06 -16.65 -1.12
N ASP A 705 -14.20 -17.66 -1.15
CA ASP A 705 -13.85 -18.40 -2.37
C ASP A 705 -14.67 -19.68 -2.57
N SER A 706 -15.48 -20.10 -1.58
CA SER A 706 -16.20 -21.38 -1.60
C SER A 706 -17.71 -21.27 -1.42
N ILE A 707 -18.27 -20.05 -1.19
CA ILE A 707 -19.71 -19.87 -0.93
C ILE A 707 -20.57 -20.41 -2.08
N ARG A 708 -21.60 -21.19 -1.69
CA ARG A 708 -22.61 -21.78 -2.60
C ARG A 708 -23.52 -20.71 -3.19
N HIS A 709 -23.56 -20.59 -4.53
CA HIS A 709 -24.39 -19.59 -5.23
C HIS A 709 -25.88 -19.77 -4.93
N HIS A 710 -26.39 -21.02 -4.96
CA HIS A 710 -27.79 -21.29 -4.68
C HIS A 710 -28.23 -20.80 -3.30
N SER A 711 -27.43 -21.05 -2.27
CA SER A 711 -27.71 -20.63 -0.90
C SER A 711 -27.81 -19.10 -0.76
N VAL A 712 -26.84 -18.36 -1.29
CA VAL A 712 -26.85 -16.88 -1.20
C VAL A 712 -27.98 -16.27 -2.01
N LEU A 713 -28.29 -16.81 -3.19
CA LEU A 713 -29.38 -16.33 -4.03
C LEU A 713 -30.77 -16.65 -3.44
N HIS A 714 -30.90 -17.79 -2.77
CA HIS A 714 -32.10 -18.08 -2.01
C HIS A 714 -32.34 -17.06 -0.89
N LYS A 715 -31.29 -16.63 -0.18
CA LYS A 715 -31.41 -15.57 0.85
C LYS A 715 -31.73 -14.20 0.22
N TYR A 716 -31.10 -13.87 -0.92
CA TYR A 716 -31.48 -12.67 -1.68
C TYR A 716 -32.92 -12.66 -2.12
N SER A 717 -33.50 -13.82 -2.49
CA SER A 717 -34.87 -13.91 -2.91
C SER A 717 -35.90 -13.58 -1.83
N GLN A 718 -35.49 -13.65 -0.55
CA GLN A 718 -36.29 -13.32 0.61
C GLN A 718 -36.23 -11.83 1.00
N LEU A 719 -35.21 -11.09 0.51
CA LEU A 719 -35.08 -9.67 0.75
C LEU A 719 -36.05 -8.86 -0.12
N ASN A 720 -36.47 -7.70 0.39
CA ASN A 720 -37.32 -6.78 -0.35
C ASN A 720 -36.51 -6.00 -1.39
N ILE A 721 -36.08 -6.69 -2.46
CA ILE A 721 -35.42 -6.14 -3.64
C ILE A 721 -36.28 -6.39 -4.89
N PRO A 722 -36.25 -5.49 -5.91
CA PRO A 722 -36.97 -5.71 -7.17
C PRO A 722 -36.54 -7.01 -7.86
N ASP A 723 -37.45 -7.71 -8.50
CA ASP A 723 -37.17 -8.98 -9.17
C ASP A 723 -36.12 -8.84 -10.28
N ASN A 724 -36.13 -7.72 -11.02
CA ASN A 724 -35.10 -7.43 -12.01
C ASN A 724 -33.70 -7.37 -11.37
N ILE A 725 -33.58 -6.77 -10.19
CA ILE A 725 -32.31 -6.68 -9.47
C ILE A 725 -31.90 -8.04 -8.92
N HIS A 726 -32.85 -8.83 -8.42
CA HIS A 726 -32.58 -10.23 -8.03
C HIS A 726 -32.02 -11.04 -9.21
N ASN A 727 -32.68 -10.95 -10.37
CA ASN A 727 -32.28 -11.65 -11.59
C ASN A 727 -30.93 -11.13 -12.13
N TRP A 728 -30.68 -9.83 -11.98
CA TRP A 728 -29.38 -9.25 -12.29
C TRP A 728 -28.26 -9.83 -11.39
N ILE A 729 -28.51 -9.99 -10.08
CA ILE A 729 -27.56 -10.62 -9.15
C ILE A 729 -27.32 -12.08 -9.52
N GLU A 730 -28.38 -12.80 -9.90
CA GLU A 730 -28.28 -14.17 -10.39
C GLU A 730 -27.42 -14.25 -11.67
N SER A 731 -27.70 -13.37 -12.65
CA SER A 731 -26.92 -13.26 -13.88
C SER A 731 -25.44 -12.93 -13.61
N PHE A 732 -25.16 -12.16 -12.56
CA PHE A 732 -23.78 -11.85 -12.15
C PHE A 732 -23.01 -13.09 -11.69
N PHE A 733 -23.65 -13.99 -10.94
CA PHE A 733 -22.99 -15.19 -10.44
C PHE A 733 -22.93 -16.33 -11.48
N ARG A 734 -23.80 -16.33 -12.46
CA ARG A 734 -23.86 -17.35 -13.52
C ARG A 734 -22.75 -17.14 -14.56
N ASP A 735 -22.14 -18.25 -15.01
CA ASP A 735 -21.14 -18.30 -16.09
C ASP A 735 -19.93 -17.37 -15.85
N HIS A 736 -19.56 -17.23 -14.60
CA HIS A 736 -18.36 -16.44 -14.25
C HIS A 736 -17.09 -17.26 -14.45
N SER A 737 -16.06 -16.64 -15.02
CA SER A 737 -14.78 -17.29 -15.29
C SER A 737 -13.62 -16.43 -14.86
N HIS A 738 -12.47 -17.06 -14.64
CA HIS A 738 -11.25 -16.34 -14.30
C HIS A 738 -10.00 -16.94 -14.98
N CYS A 739 -8.97 -16.10 -15.17
CA CYS A 739 -7.61 -16.50 -15.43
C CYS A 739 -6.69 -15.93 -14.36
N THR A 740 -5.51 -16.51 -14.19
CA THR A 740 -4.50 -16.06 -13.22
C THR A 740 -3.30 -15.46 -13.94
N LYS A 741 -2.92 -14.24 -13.54
CA LYS A 741 -1.68 -13.59 -14.01
C LYS A 741 -0.58 -13.75 -12.97
N PHE A 742 0.49 -14.45 -13.33
CA PHE A 742 1.61 -14.70 -12.42
C PHE A 742 2.93 -14.76 -13.17
N ASN A 743 3.95 -14.03 -12.71
CA ASN A 743 5.32 -14.00 -13.31
C ASN A 743 5.37 -13.72 -14.82
N ASN A 744 4.51 -12.84 -15.33
CA ASN A 744 4.30 -12.50 -16.75
C ASN A 744 3.56 -13.56 -17.58
N ASP A 745 3.15 -14.67 -16.98
CA ASP A 745 2.33 -15.68 -17.62
C ASP A 745 0.85 -15.46 -17.28
N VAL A 746 0.00 -15.86 -18.21
CA VAL A 746 -1.46 -15.85 -18.04
C VAL A 746 -1.96 -17.28 -18.24
N SER A 747 -2.68 -17.80 -17.27
CA SER A 747 -3.27 -19.15 -17.36
C SER A 747 -4.42 -19.22 -18.36
N SER A 748 -4.86 -20.43 -18.69
CA SER A 748 -6.15 -20.68 -19.32
C SER A 748 -7.32 -20.18 -18.46
N PHE A 749 -8.49 -19.93 -19.07
CA PHE A 749 -9.72 -19.59 -18.32
C PHE A 749 -10.31 -20.80 -17.63
N ARG A 750 -10.87 -20.59 -16.45
CA ARG A 750 -11.63 -21.60 -15.68
C ARG A 750 -12.95 -20.99 -15.21
N GLU A 751 -14.02 -21.73 -15.38
CA GLU A 751 -15.34 -21.41 -14.83
C GLU A 751 -15.37 -21.67 -13.34
N ILE A 752 -16.24 -20.93 -12.62
CA ILE A 752 -16.46 -21.07 -11.19
C ILE A 752 -17.92 -21.38 -10.91
N GLN A 753 -18.16 -22.30 -9.97
CA GLN A 753 -19.50 -22.74 -9.54
C GLN A 753 -19.81 -22.31 -8.09
N ALA A 754 -18.82 -21.81 -7.39
CA ALA A 754 -18.92 -21.26 -6.04
C ALA A 754 -18.05 -19.98 -5.97
N SER A 755 -18.14 -19.22 -4.90
CA SER A 755 -17.42 -17.97 -4.68
C SER A 755 -18.30 -16.74 -4.85
N ILE A 756 -18.07 -15.76 -4.00
CA ILE A 756 -18.64 -14.42 -4.14
C ILE A 756 -17.64 -13.42 -4.74
N ILE A 757 -16.61 -13.92 -5.40
CA ILE A 757 -15.57 -13.20 -6.16
C ILE A 757 -14.83 -12.16 -5.29
N GLN A 758 -13.72 -12.59 -4.68
CA GLN A 758 -12.91 -11.74 -3.83
C GLN A 758 -12.28 -10.58 -4.64
N GLY A 759 -12.89 -9.40 -4.60
CA GLY A 759 -12.49 -8.21 -5.35
C GLY A 759 -13.63 -7.54 -6.10
N SER A 760 -14.78 -8.18 -6.22
CA SER A 760 -16.01 -7.61 -6.77
C SER A 760 -16.62 -6.53 -5.85
N GLY A 761 -17.44 -5.68 -6.39
CA GLY A 761 -18.18 -4.66 -5.64
C GLY A 761 -19.34 -5.24 -4.83
N ILE A 762 -19.95 -6.34 -5.29
CA ILE A 762 -21.10 -6.99 -4.65
C ILE A 762 -20.66 -8.05 -3.61
N GLY A 763 -19.47 -8.63 -3.74
CA GLY A 763 -18.98 -9.71 -2.88
C GLY A 763 -19.12 -9.44 -1.38
N PRO A 764 -18.68 -8.28 -0.86
CA PRO A 764 -18.84 -7.95 0.56
C PRO A 764 -20.30 -7.96 1.04
N ALA A 765 -21.26 -7.46 0.25
CA ALA A 765 -22.68 -7.49 0.57
C ALA A 765 -23.23 -8.91 0.51
N SER A 766 -22.80 -9.71 -0.47
CA SER A 766 -23.20 -11.11 -0.59
C SER A 766 -22.74 -11.95 0.60
N TYR A 767 -21.55 -11.66 1.18
CA TYR A 767 -21.10 -12.36 2.38
C TYR A 767 -22.05 -12.13 3.58
N ILE A 768 -22.43 -10.87 3.84
CA ILE A 768 -23.35 -10.59 4.95
C ILE A 768 -24.75 -11.17 4.73
N VAL A 769 -25.20 -11.26 3.50
CA VAL A 769 -26.44 -11.98 3.17
C VAL A 769 -26.27 -13.48 3.40
N THR A 770 -25.14 -14.08 3.04
CA THR A 770 -24.84 -15.48 3.33
C THR A 770 -24.91 -15.79 4.83
N ALA A 771 -24.32 -14.92 5.66
CA ALA A 771 -24.24 -15.11 7.10
C ALA A 771 -25.51 -14.68 7.88
N SER A 772 -26.57 -14.22 7.19
CA SER A 772 -27.73 -13.60 7.86
C SER A 772 -28.65 -14.58 8.60
N ASP A 773 -28.64 -15.86 8.25
CA ASP A 773 -29.42 -16.90 8.90
C ASP A 773 -28.67 -17.67 10.01
N LEU A 774 -27.38 -17.46 10.14
CA LEU A 774 -26.59 -18.04 11.23
C LEU A 774 -26.95 -17.35 12.55
N LYS A 775 -27.61 -18.08 13.47
CA LYS A 775 -28.07 -17.58 14.77
C LYS A 775 -27.75 -18.59 15.87
N PRO A 776 -27.60 -18.15 17.12
CA PRO A 776 -27.54 -19.09 18.25
C PRO A 776 -28.83 -19.89 18.39
N LEU A 777 -28.71 -21.14 18.83
CA LEU A 777 -29.85 -22.02 19.13
C LEU A 777 -30.48 -21.71 20.48
N THR A 778 -29.64 -21.45 21.47
CA THR A 778 -30.09 -21.34 22.86
C THR A 778 -30.35 -19.88 23.23
N PRO A 779 -31.57 -19.56 23.76
CA PRO A 779 -31.86 -18.23 24.25
C PRO A 779 -30.83 -17.78 25.32
N GLY A 780 -30.39 -16.53 25.22
CA GLY A 780 -29.36 -15.97 26.11
C GLY A 780 -27.94 -16.08 25.57
N ASN A 781 -27.68 -16.97 24.62
CA ASN A 781 -26.45 -16.96 23.82
C ASN A 781 -26.52 -15.81 22.77
N SER A 782 -25.41 -15.31 22.37
CA SER A 782 -25.35 -14.27 21.32
C SER A 782 -24.22 -14.50 20.34
N MET A 783 -24.41 -14.01 19.13
CA MET A 783 -23.42 -14.10 18.07
C MET A 783 -23.08 -12.71 17.54
N HIS A 784 -21.81 -12.46 17.26
CA HIS A 784 -21.32 -11.19 16.73
C HIS A 784 -20.40 -11.49 15.56
N LYS A 785 -20.72 -10.95 14.39
CA LYS A 785 -20.06 -11.24 13.12
C LYS A 785 -19.36 -10.00 12.58
N TYR A 786 -18.15 -10.16 12.08
CA TYR A 786 -17.45 -9.15 11.32
C TYR A 786 -16.87 -9.78 10.05
N ALA A 787 -17.64 -9.80 8.98
CA ALA A 787 -17.40 -10.65 7.80
C ALA A 787 -17.33 -12.13 8.24
N ASP A 788 -16.22 -12.80 7.95
CA ASP A 788 -15.91 -14.18 8.32
C ASP A 788 -15.49 -14.35 9.80
N ASP A 789 -14.98 -13.30 10.44
CA ASP A 789 -14.69 -13.35 11.88
C ASP A 789 -16.01 -13.43 12.68
N THR A 790 -16.27 -14.58 13.30
CA THR A 790 -17.52 -14.84 14.07
C THR A 790 -17.18 -15.09 15.54
N TYR A 791 -17.90 -14.44 16.44
CA TYR A 791 -17.75 -14.55 17.89
C TYR A 791 -19.04 -15.05 18.49
N LEU A 792 -19.04 -16.27 19.05
CA LEU A 792 -20.16 -16.83 19.81
C LEU A 792 -19.92 -16.58 21.29
N VAL A 793 -20.89 -15.96 21.96
CA VAL A 793 -20.85 -15.62 23.39
C VAL A 793 -21.86 -16.47 24.15
N VAL A 794 -21.40 -17.24 25.11
CA VAL A 794 -22.22 -18.17 25.89
C VAL A 794 -22.02 -17.86 27.39
N PRO A 795 -23.11 -17.46 28.12
CA PRO A 795 -23.03 -17.26 29.56
C PRO A 795 -22.84 -18.57 30.31
N ALA A 796 -22.32 -18.54 31.55
CA ALA A 796 -22.11 -19.71 32.40
C ALA A 796 -23.37 -20.51 32.61
N SER A 797 -24.55 -19.86 32.71
CA SER A 797 -25.87 -20.52 32.83
C SER A 797 -26.19 -21.45 31.66
N ASN A 798 -25.61 -21.18 30.48
CA ASN A 798 -25.85 -21.92 29.24
C ASN A 798 -24.63 -22.78 28.83
N HIS A 799 -23.66 -22.99 29.71
CA HIS A 799 -22.39 -23.67 29.37
C HIS A 799 -22.61 -25.02 28.67
N GLN A 800 -23.64 -25.79 29.09
CA GLN A 800 -23.95 -27.10 28.50
C GLN A 800 -24.35 -27.00 27.01
N SER A 801 -24.79 -25.86 26.54
CA SER A 801 -25.17 -25.66 25.13
C SER A 801 -23.99 -25.48 24.17
N CYS A 802 -22.75 -25.31 24.68
CA CYS A 802 -21.57 -24.99 23.85
C CYS A 802 -21.36 -25.96 22.68
N ALA A 803 -21.49 -27.29 22.93
CA ALA A 803 -21.32 -28.29 21.88
C ALA A 803 -22.39 -28.17 20.79
N ALA A 804 -23.65 -28.06 21.19
CA ALA A 804 -24.78 -27.94 20.27
C ALA A 804 -24.69 -26.64 19.42
N GLU A 805 -24.20 -25.53 20.01
CA GLU A 805 -23.99 -24.27 19.28
C GLU A 805 -22.87 -24.40 18.24
N ILE A 806 -21.77 -25.08 18.55
CA ILE A 806 -20.70 -25.33 17.59
C ILE A 806 -21.15 -26.26 16.47
N ASP A 807 -21.85 -27.35 16.80
CA ASP A 807 -22.43 -28.26 15.80
C ASP A 807 -23.42 -27.53 14.86
N ASN A 808 -24.16 -26.54 15.38
CA ASN A 808 -25.02 -25.68 14.58
C ASN A 808 -24.21 -24.83 13.60
N VAL A 809 -23.12 -24.24 14.05
CA VAL A 809 -22.23 -23.45 13.16
C VAL A 809 -21.61 -24.32 12.08
N GLU A 810 -21.17 -25.54 12.41
CA GLU A 810 -20.58 -26.47 11.45
C GLU A 810 -21.60 -26.92 10.39
N ARG A 811 -22.78 -27.30 10.82
CA ARG A 811 -23.89 -27.66 9.90
C ARG A 811 -24.23 -26.51 8.97
N TRP A 812 -24.37 -25.27 9.52
CA TRP A 812 -24.60 -24.09 8.71
C TRP A 812 -23.46 -23.87 7.72
N ALA A 813 -22.21 -24.09 8.12
CA ALA A 813 -21.07 -23.96 7.23
C ALA A 813 -21.16 -24.95 6.05
N GLU A 814 -21.44 -26.23 6.32
CA GLU A 814 -21.61 -27.27 5.29
C GLU A 814 -22.76 -26.92 4.31
N GLU A 815 -23.88 -26.43 4.82
CA GLU A 815 -25.02 -26.00 3.99
C GLU A 815 -24.67 -24.86 3.04
N ASN A 816 -23.68 -24.03 3.42
CA ASN A 816 -23.20 -22.90 2.61
C ASN A 816 -21.87 -23.20 1.85
N ASN A 817 -21.40 -24.46 1.80
CA ASN A 817 -20.14 -24.88 1.21
C ASN A 817 -18.92 -24.21 1.86
N LEU A 818 -19.00 -24.00 3.17
CA LEU A 818 -17.92 -23.44 4.00
C LEU A 818 -17.34 -24.52 4.91
N THR A 819 -16.13 -24.29 5.41
CA THR A 819 -15.49 -25.18 6.38
C THR A 819 -14.98 -24.38 7.56
N MET A 820 -15.46 -24.69 8.76
CA MET A 820 -14.96 -24.11 9.99
C MET A 820 -13.57 -24.69 10.31
N ASN A 821 -12.62 -23.84 10.68
CA ASN A 821 -11.27 -24.24 11.03
C ASN A 821 -11.12 -24.35 12.56
N ARG A 822 -11.36 -25.53 13.12
CA ARG A 822 -11.27 -25.76 14.57
C ARG A 822 -9.87 -25.44 15.11
N THR A 823 -8.80 -25.72 14.36
CA THR A 823 -7.41 -25.52 14.85
C THR A 823 -7.00 -24.04 14.96
N LYS A 824 -7.65 -23.16 14.21
CA LYS A 824 -7.45 -21.70 14.28
C LYS A 824 -8.51 -21.03 15.15
N SER A 825 -9.62 -21.66 15.38
CA SER A 825 -10.65 -21.20 16.30
C SER A 825 -10.19 -21.37 17.74
N VAL A 826 -10.51 -20.40 18.59
CA VAL A 826 -10.06 -20.39 19.99
C VAL A 826 -11.22 -20.13 20.94
N GLU A 827 -11.10 -20.68 22.13
CA GLU A 827 -12.01 -20.46 23.25
C GLU A 827 -11.32 -19.56 24.29
N ILE A 828 -12.01 -18.54 24.76
CA ILE A 828 -11.60 -17.77 25.92
C ILE A 828 -12.73 -17.69 26.94
N ILE A 829 -12.39 -17.81 28.22
CA ILE A 829 -13.33 -17.64 29.34
C ILE A 829 -13.06 -16.30 30.02
N PHE A 830 -13.96 -15.36 29.85
CA PHE A 830 -13.91 -14.08 30.55
C PHE A 830 -14.45 -14.21 31.97
N VAL A 831 -13.70 -13.59 32.91
CA VAL A 831 -14.07 -13.54 34.34
C VAL A 831 -13.93 -12.11 34.87
N SER A 832 -14.72 -11.76 35.89
CA SER A 832 -14.60 -10.46 36.53
C SER A 832 -13.21 -10.27 37.16
N PRO A 833 -12.51 -9.15 36.95
CA PRO A 833 -11.20 -8.88 37.54
C PRO A 833 -11.17 -8.92 39.07
N ARG A 834 -12.31 -8.68 39.72
CA ARG A 834 -12.46 -8.62 41.18
C ARG A 834 -12.95 -9.92 41.81
N SER A 835 -13.16 -10.97 41.03
CA SER A 835 -13.53 -12.26 41.62
C SER A 835 -12.40 -12.77 42.51
N GLN A 836 -12.59 -12.65 43.83
CA GLN A 836 -11.68 -13.16 44.84
C GLN A 836 -11.83 -14.66 45.03
N ARG A 837 -12.97 -15.25 44.59
CA ARG A 837 -13.21 -16.68 44.64
C ARG A 837 -12.53 -17.35 43.43
N SER A 838 -11.91 -18.51 43.62
CA SER A 838 -11.50 -19.33 42.49
C SER A 838 -12.78 -19.71 41.73
N VAL A 839 -12.96 -19.08 40.58
CA VAL A 839 -14.03 -19.47 39.67
C VAL A 839 -13.73 -20.87 39.20
N ASP A 840 -14.63 -21.83 39.51
CA ASP A 840 -14.52 -23.19 38.96
C ASP A 840 -14.75 -23.10 37.46
N ILE A 841 -13.65 -23.18 36.72
CA ILE A 841 -13.66 -23.08 35.25
C ILE A 841 -13.80 -24.49 34.71
N PRO A 842 -14.90 -24.83 34.02
CA PRO A 842 -15.10 -26.16 33.49
C PRO A 842 -14.02 -26.50 32.45
N GLN A 843 -13.80 -27.81 32.25
CA GLN A 843 -12.99 -28.31 31.15
C GLN A 843 -13.55 -27.79 29.80
N PRO A 844 -12.72 -27.69 28.74
CA PRO A 844 -13.21 -27.30 27.43
C PRO A 844 -14.38 -28.16 26.98
N ALA A 845 -15.52 -27.54 26.69
CA ALA A 845 -16.77 -28.24 26.36
C ALA A 845 -16.71 -28.89 24.96
N VAL A 846 -15.87 -28.36 24.07
CA VAL A 846 -15.80 -28.76 22.66
C VAL A 846 -14.38 -29.23 22.32
N PRO A 847 -14.21 -30.50 21.87
CA PRO A 847 -12.91 -30.99 21.42
C PRO A 847 -12.37 -30.23 20.20
N GLY A 848 -11.05 -30.09 20.12
CA GLY A 848 -10.37 -29.45 18.98
C GLY A 848 -10.22 -27.93 19.07
N PHE A 849 -10.83 -27.27 20.05
CA PHE A 849 -10.60 -25.85 20.34
C PHE A 849 -9.48 -25.66 21.34
N THR A 850 -8.61 -24.68 21.06
CA THR A 850 -7.57 -24.30 22.02
C THR A 850 -8.11 -23.23 22.96
N ARG A 851 -8.07 -23.49 24.28
CA ARG A 851 -8.39 -22.44 25.26
C ARG A 851 -7.20 -21.53 25.46
N VAL A 852 -7.45 -20.22 25.44
CA VAL A 852 -6.42 -19.19 25.53
C VAL A 852 -6.70 -18.22 26.69
N ASP A 853 -5.62 -17.67 27.28
CA ASP A 853 -5.72 -16.62 28.32
C ASP A 853 -5.84 -15.20 27.71
N THR A 854 -5.51 -15.05 26.44
CA THR A 854 -5.61 -13.79 25.70
C THR A 854 -6.16 -14.04 24.30
N VAL A 855 -7.11 -13.22 23.88
CA VAL A 855 -7.70 -13.27 22.54
C VAL A 855 -7.52 -11.94 21.82
N LYS A 856 -7.30 -12.02 20.51
CA LYS A 856 -7.25 -10.85 19.64
C LYS A 856 -8.57 -10.69 18.89
N ILE A 857 -9.39 -9.73 19.33
CA ILE A 857 -10.68 -9.40 18.72
C ILE A 857 -10.45 -8.23 17.74
N LEU A 858 -10.60 -8.46 16.45
CA LEU A 858 -10.50 -7.45 15.38
C LEU A 858 -9.31 -6.48 15.54
N GLY A 859 -8.16 -7.02 15.92
CA GLY A 859 -6.93 -6.25 16.05
C GLY A 859 -6.60 -5.74 17.46
N VAL A 860 -7.51 -5.83 18.43
CA VAL A 860 -7.29 -5.48 19.84
C VAL A 860 -7.15 -6.75 20.67
N THR A 861 -6.12 -6.83 21.54
CA THR A 861 -5.86 -7.99 22.38
C THR A 861 -6.39 -7.78 23.79
N PHE A 862 -7.21 -8.69 24.27
CA PHE A 862 -7.77 -8.71 25.64
C PHE A 862 -7.33 -9.97 26.36
N SER A 863 -7.02 -9.84 27.65
CA SER A 863 -6.88 -10.99 28.51
C SER A 863 -8.24 -11.46 29.07
N ARG A 864 -8.29 -12.66 29.62
CA ARG A 864 -9.49 -13.21 30.31
C ARG A 864 -10.04 -12.30 31.42
N LYS A 865 -9.25 -11.39 31.97
CA LYS A 865 -9.62 -10.37 32.97
C LYS A 865 -9.76 -8.94 32.37
N PHE A 866 -9.99 -8.82 31.07
CA PHE A 866 -10.14 -7.55 30.33
C PHE A 866 -8.91 -6.63 30.34
N SER A 867 -7.74 -7.11 30.72
CA SER A 867 -6.51 -6.33 30.62
C SER A 867 -6.14 -6.14 29.13
N VAL A 868 -5.76 -4.92 28.78
CA VAL A 868 -5.24 -4.53 27.46
C VAL A 868 -3.72 -4.35 27.45
N ALA A 869 -3.02 -4.75 28.53
CA ALA A 869 -1.56 -4.55 28.66
C ALA A 869 -0.79 -5.16 27.48
N GLN A 870 -1.14 -6.39 27.06
CA GLN A 870 -0.53 -7.04 25.90
C GLN A 870 -0.80 -6.29 24.60
N HIS A 871 -2.00 -5.73 24.43
CA HIS A 871 -2.32 -4.88 23.28
C HIS A 871 -1.43 -3.62 23.25
N VAL A 872 -1.29 -2.95 24.41
CA VAL A 872 -0.45 -1.75 24.55
C VAL A 872 1.01 -2.09 24.24
N GLU A 873 1.51 -3.21 24.71
CA GLU A 873 2.86 -3.68 24.40
C GLU A 873 3.06 -3.89 22.89
N ASN A 874 2.16 -4.61 22.25
CA ASN A 874 2.22 -4.91 20.82
C ASN A 874 2.20 -3.63 19.97
N ILE A 875 1.33 -2.66 20.28
CA ILE A 875 1.26 -1.41 19.52
C ILE A 875 2.47 -0.51 19.77
N LEU A 876 3.04 -0.48 20.98
CA LEU A 876 4.26 0.24 21.30
C LEU A 876 5.47 -0.35 20.56
N ALA A 877 5.61 -1.68 20.53
CA ALA A 877 6.67 -2.36 19.79
C ALA A 877 6.59 -2.04 18.28
N ALA A 878 5.40 -2.15 17.69
CA ALA A 878 5.20 -1.83 16.28
C ALA A 878 5.41 -0.34 15.97
N SER A 879 5.04 0.55 16.89
CA SER A 879 5.26 2.00 16.78
C SER A 879 6.76 2.36 16.89
N ALA A 880 7.51 1.66 17.75
CA ALA A 880 8.96 1.82 17.86
C ALA A 880 9.68 1.41 16.56
N GLN A 881 9.23 0.34 15.90
CA GLN A 881 9.73 -0.03 14.56
C GLN A 881 9.47 1.08 13.53
N THR A 882 8.29 1.71 13.58
CA THR A 882 7.97 2.84 12.70
C THR A 882 8.86 4.04 12.98
N LEU A 883 9.19 4.36 14.24
CA LEU A 883 10.16 5.42 14.55
C LEU A 883 11.55 5.15 13.98
N PHE A 884 11.98 3.88 13.97
CA PHE A 884 13.22 3.50 13.30
C PHE A 884 13.15 3.80 11.79
N ALA A 885 12.04 3.45 11.15
CA ALA A 885 11.82 3.76 9.73
C ALA A 885 11.84 5.28 9.46
N LEU A 886 11.15 6.07 10.28
CA LEU A 886 11.14 7.53 10.18
C LEU A 886 12.53 8.15 10.37
N ARG A 887 13.34 7.59 11.28
CA ARG A 887 14.73 8.00 11.45
C ARG A 887 15.55 7.75 10.20
N THR A 888 15.39 6.59 9.57
CA THR A 888 16.03 6.25 8.31
C THR A 888 15.64 7.23 7.21
N LEU A 889 14.34 7.48 7.02
CA LEU A 889 13.82 8.42 6.02
C LEU A 889 14.35 9.84 6.24
N ARG A 890 14.43 10.31 7.49
CA ARG A 890 15.00 11.61 7.85
C ARG A 890 16.48 11.70 7.47
N ASN A 891 17.25 10.65 7.75
CA ASN A 891 18.68 10.60 7.39
C ASN A 891 18.89 10.63 5.87
N HIS A 892 17.91 10.16 5.09
CA HIS A 892 17.91 10.20 3.63
C HIS A 892 17.25 11.46 3.03
N GLY A 893 16.93 12.46 3.88
CA GLY A 893 16.52 13.79 3.43
C GLY A 893 15.00 14.01 3.31
N MET A 894 14.17 13.16 3.93
CA MET A 894 12.72 13.41 3.98
C MET A 894 12.42 14.67 4.81
N PRO A 895 11.63 15.63 4.29
CA PRO A 895 11.30 16.85 5.01
C PRO A 895 10.55 16.61 6.33
N ALA A 896 10.72 17.49 7.30
CA ALA A 896 10.06 17.36 8.62
C ALA A 896 8.53 17.34 8.52
N SER A 897 7.93 18.13 7.62
CA SER A 897 6.48 18.12 7.38
C SER A 897 5.96 16.79 6.85
N ALA A 898 6.71 16.15 5.95
CA ALA A 898 6.36 14.82 5.44
C ALA A 898 6.52 13.75 6.54
N LEU A 899 7.59 13.83 7.35
CA LEU A 899 7.79 12.92 8.49
C LEU A 899 6.66 13.05 9.53
N GLU A 900 6.19 14.27 9.81
CA GLU A 900 5.05 14.52 10.69
C GLU A 900 3.77 13.91 10.12
N THR A 901 3.51 14.08 8.83
CA THR A 901 2.37 13.47 8.14
C THR A 901 2.39 11.95 8.27
N VAL A 902 3.55 11.32 8.01
CA VAL A 902 3.74 9.87 8.17
C VAL A 902 3.52 9.44 9.63
N PHE A 903 4.06 10.19 10.58
CA PHE A 903 3.89 9.90 12.01
C PHE A 903 2.41 9.91 12.39
N GLN A 904 1.65 10.91 11.97
CA GLN A 904 0.21 11.01 12.22
C GLN A 904 -0.55 9.85 11.57
N ALA A 905 -0.29 9.58 10.29
CA ALA A 905 -1.02 8.56 9.52
C ALA A 905 -0.73 7.12 9.96
N VAL A 906 0.48 6.83 10.48
CA VAL A 906 0.88 5.46 10.81
C VAL A 906 0.95 5.24 12.32
N VAL A 907 1.61 6.13 13.06
CA VAL A 907 1.85 5.92 14.50
C VAL A 907 0.64 6.33 15.31
N VAL A 908 0.18 7.58 15.16
CA VAL A 908 -0.97 8.06 15.94
C VAL A 908 -2.23 7.27 15.58
N ALA A 909 -2.45 6.99 14.30
CA ALA A 909 -3.57 6.16 13.86
C ALA A 909 -3.54 4.75 14.49
N LYS A 910 -2.34 4.14 14.63
CA LYS A 910 -2.18 2.83 15.27
C LYS A 910 -2.45 2.90 16.78
N LEU A 911 -1.94 3.95 17.46
CA LEU A 911 -2.13 4.13 18.91
C LEU A 911 -3.59 4.42 19.27
N SER A 912 -4.36 5.05 18.37
CA SER A 912 -5.77 5.40 18.56
C SER A 912 -6.75 4.45 17.88
N TYR A 913 -6.26 3.38 17.20
CA TYR A 913 -7.13 2.41 16.53
C TYR A 913 -8.11 1.79 17.52
N ALA A 914 -9.40 1.85 17.20
CA ALA A 914 -10.51 1.33 18.00
C ALA A 914 -10.49 1.78 19.48
N SER A 915 -9.85 2.92 19.80
CA SER A 915 -9.73 3.41 21.19
C SER A 915 -11.07 3.53 21.94
N PRO A 916 -12.22 3.90 21.35
CA PRO A 916 -13.49 3.89 22.06
C PRO A 916 -13.84 2.53 22.68
N ALA A 917 -13.39 1.42 22.08
CA ALA A 917 -13.68 0.09 22.58
C ALA A 917 -12.79 -0.33 23.77
N TRP A 918 -11.50 0.04 23.78
CA TRP A 918 -10.54 -0.52 24.75
C TRP A 918 -9.92 0.49 25.72
N TRP A 919 -10.00 1.81 25.42
CA TRP A 919 -9.37 2.83 26.28
C TRP A 919 -9.88 2.84 27.73
N GLY A 920 -11.16 2.54 27.94
CA GLY A 920 -11.73 2.41 29.29
C GLY A 920 -11.10 1.29 30.12
N PHE A 921 -10.64 0.21 29.48
CA PHE A 921 -10.01 -0.95 30.12
C PHE A 921 -8.49 -0.75 30.35
N ALA A 922 -7.89 0.32 29.80
CA ALA A 922 -6.48 0.61 30.00
C ALA A 922 -6.23 1.16 31.41
N ASN A 923 -5.31 0.55 32.15
CA ASN A 923 -4.90 1.03 33.46
C ASN A 923 -3.98 2.27 33.36
N MET A 924 -3.71 2.92 34.50
CA MET A 924 -2.87 4.11 34.54
C MET A 924 -1.44 3.88 34.04
N ALA A 925 -0.85 2.72 34.30
CA ALA A 925 0.49 2.39 33.86
C ALA A 925 0.54 2.26 32.32
N ASP A 926 -0.42 1.59 31.72
CA ASP A 926 -0.52 1.44 30.27
C ASP A 926 -0.74 2.79 29.56
N ARG A 927 -1.64 3.62 30.09
CA ARG A 927 -1.83 5.01 29.61
C ARG A 927 -0.55 5.82 29.73
N GLY A 928 0.17 5.70 30.87
CA GLY A 928 1.45 6.35 31.09
C GLY A 928 2.54 5.94 30.09
N ARG A 929 2.62 4.65 29.74
CA ARG A 929 3.56 4.12 28.71
C ARG A 929 3.27 4.71 27.33
N LEU A 930 2.00 4.78 26.94
CA LEU A 930 1.56 5.34 25.66
C LEU A 930 1.87 6.85 25.58
N GLU A 931 1.58 7.61 26.63
CA GLU A 931 1.87 9.04 26.71
C GLU A 931 3.39 9.32 26.71
N ALA A 932 4.18 8.49 27.40
CA ALA A 932 5.64 8.60 27.38
C ALA A 932 6.21 8.38 25.98
N PHE A 933 5.63 7.46 25.21
CA PHE A 933 6.01 7.24 23.81
C PHE A 933 5.73 8.47 22.94
N LEU A 934 4.55 9.09 23.06
CA LEU A 934 4.20 10.32 22.34
C LEU A 934 5.11 11.49 22.73
N ARG A 935 5.36 11.72 24.05
CA ARG A 935 6.29 12.76 24.51
C ARG A 935 7.70 12.56 23.95
N ARG A 936 8.19 11.32 23.90
CA ARG A 936 9.48 11.00 23.26
C ARG A 936 9.47 11.34 21.77
N SER A 937 8.39 11.09 21.07
CA SER A 937 8.25 11.38 19.64
C SER A 937 8.25 12.90 19.35
N VAL A 938 7.67 13.71 20.23
CA VAL A 938 7.76 15.18 20.18
C VAL A 938 9.22 15.64 20.34
N ARG A 939 9.93 15.14 21.38
CA ARG A 939 11.36 15.47 21.58
C ARG A 939 12.25 15.08 20.41
N LEU A 940 11.89 14.02 19.69
CA LEU A 940 12.59 13.58 18.49
C LEU A 940 12.20 14.36 17.22
N GLY A 941 11.28 15.32 17.30
CA GLY A 941 10.85 16.17 16.18
C GLY A 941 9.98 15.48 15.14
N TYR A 942 9.29 14.39 15.48
CA TYR A 942 8.33 13.70 14.59
C TYR A 942 6.89 14.18 14.75
N ARG A 943 6.60 14.96 15.81
CA ARG A 943 5.27 15.47 16.10
C ARG A 943 5.38 16.86 16.73
N ARG A 944 4.45 17.75 16.43
CA ARG A 944 4.35 19.07 17.08
C ARG A 944 3.77 18.96 18.49
N THR A 945 4.16 19.89 19.37
CA THR A 945 3.62 20.01 20.74
C THR A 945 2.12 20.29 20.77
N THR A 946 1.61 20.98 19.74
CA THR A 946 0.18 21.34 19.61
C THR A 946 -0.76 20.17 19.32
N GLY A 947 -0.24 18.96 19.13
CA GLY A 947 -1.04 17.77 18.75
C GLY A 947 -1.90 17.17 19.88
N GLY A 948 -1.86 17.71 21.13
CA GLY A 948 -2.57 17.17 22.29
C GLY A 948 -1.99 15.86 22.84
N THR A 949 -2.52 15.38 23.95
CA THR A 949 -2.18 14.07 24.55
C THR A 949 -2.89 12.92 23.81
N LEU A 950 -2.50 11.69 24.07
CA LEU A 950 -3.24 10.53 23.56
C LEU A 950 -4.62 10.45 24.21
N SER A 951 -4.71 10.81 25.48
CA SER A 951 -5.99 10.90 26.19
C SER A 951 -6.98 11.85 25.50
N ASP A 952 -6.51 13.03 25.04
CA ASP A 952 -7.33 13.98 24.27
C ASP A 952 -7.75 13.39 22.90
N ILE A 953 -6.86 12.63 22.26
CA ILE A 953 -7.17 11.99 20.97
C ILE A 953 -8.25 10.92 21.17
N CYS A 954 -8.12 10.09 22.20
CA CYS A 954 -9.11 9.06 22.54
C CYS A 954 -10.46 9.68 22.96
N ALA A 955 -10.43 10.73 23.77
CA ALA A 955 -11.65 11.44 24.17
C ALA A 955 -12.39 12.04 22.96
N ARG A 956 -11.68 12.66 22.03
CA ARG A 956 -12.29 13.15 20.77
C ARG A 956 -12.84 12.01 19.90
N ALA A 957 -12.20 10.84 19.89
CA ALA A 957 -12.71 9.67 19.17
C ALA A 957 -14.00 9.15 19.81
N ASP A 958 -14.07 9.12 21.15
CA ASP A 958 -15.26 8.78 21.92
C ASP A 958 -16.42 9.75 21.60
N ASP A 959 -16.17 11.06 21.69
CA ASP A 959 -17.19 12.10 21.41
C ASP A 959 -17.71 12.05 19.99
N LYS A 960 -16.81 11.85 19.02
CA LYS A 960 -17.18 11.72 17.60
C LYS A 960 -18.06 10.50 17.34
N LEU A 961 -17.72 9.35 17.94
CA LEU A 961 -18.51 8.14 17.80
C LEU A 961 -19.88 8.32 18.46
N PHE A 962 -19.93 8.83 19.67
CA PHE A 962 -21.17 9.08 20.41
C PHE A 962 -22.10 10.04 19.66
N ALA A 963 -21.58 11.18 19.19
CA ALA A 963 -22.34 12.12 18.37
C ALA A 963 -22.87 11.48 17.07
N THR A 964 -22.08 10.57 16.47
CA THR A 964 -22.52 9.84 15.26
C THR A 964 -23.65 8.87 15.55
N ILE A 965 -23.58 8.16 16.70
CA ILE A 965 -24.63 7.24 17.15
C ILE A 965 -25.94 8.01 17.37
N ILE A 966 -25.92 9.11 18.12
CA ILE A 966 -27.10 9.93 18.38
C ILE A 966 -27.70 10.50 17.10
N ALA A 967 -26.85 11.04 16.20
CA ALA A 967 -27.33 11.65 14.97
C ALA A 967 -27.97 10.64 13.99
N ARG A 968 -27.58 9.37 14.06
CA ARG A 968 -28.17 8.31 13.22
C ARG A 968 -29.34 7.58 13.86
N GLY A 969 -29.43 7.61 15.19
CA GLY A 969 -30.47 6.89 15.95
C GLY A 969 -30.50 5.40 15.61
N ASP A 970 -31.68 4.84 15.40
CA ASP A 970 -31.91 3.41 15.09
C ASP A 970 -31.19 2.89 13.84
N ARG A 971 -30.67 3.80 13.00
CA ARG A 971 -29.84 3.42 11.85
C ARG A 971 -28.40 3.09 12.21
N HIS A 972 -28.00 3.22 13.49
CA HIS A 972 -26.66 2.90 13.94
C HIS A 972 -26.66 1.62 14.75
N LEU A 973 -25.82 0.64 14.39
CA LEU A 973 -25.76 -0.70 15.02
C LEU A 973 -25.51 -0.68 16.54
N LEU A 974 -24.90 0.36 17.09
CA LEU A 974 -24.71 0.50 18.52
C LEU A 974 -25.87 1.21 19.25
N PHE A 975 -26.82 1.79 18.53
CA PHE A 975 -27.92 2.54 19.17
C PHE A 975 -28.77 1.69 20.11
N PRO A 976 -29.10 0.42 19.80
CA PRO A 976 -29.85 -0.47 20.70
C PRO A 976 -29.17 -0.75 22.05
N LEU A 977 -27.87 -0.51 22.19
CA LEU A 977 -27.16 -0.65 23.46
C LEU A 977 -27.43 0.51 24.44
N PHE A 978 -28.01 1.59 23.96
CA PHE A 978 -28.31 2.74 24.79
C PHE A 978 -29.68 2.59 25.45
N PRO A 979 -29.82 3.03 26.73
CA PRO A 979 -31.11 2.98 27.42
C PRO A 979 -32.14 3.89 26.75
N PRO A 980 -33.45 3.74 27.08
CA PRO A 980 -34.49 4.55 26.51
C PRO A 980 -34.28 6.02 26.86
N GLN A 981 -34.77 6.90 25.99
CA GLN A 981 -34.74 8.33 26.22
C GLN A 981 -35.79 8.72 27.30
N ARG A 982 -35.45 9.72 28.12
CA ARG A 982 -36.40 10.28 29.07
C ARG A 982 -37.37 11.21 28.36
N SER A 983 -38.66 11.00 28.57
CA SER A 983 -39.66 12.02 28.29
C SER A 983 -39.68 13.03 29.47
N GLN A 984 -39.19 14.25 29.28
CA GLN A 984 -39.18 15.27 30.33
C GLN A 984 -40.12 16.42 29.95
N HIS A 985 -41.00 16.77 30.88
CA HIS A 985 -41.89 17.91 30.73
C HIS A 985 -41.27 19.23 31.29
N TYR A 986 -40.04 19.15 31.86
CA TYR A 986 -39.39 20.32 32.51
C TYR A 986 -38.00 20.53 31.94
N SER A 987 -37.60 21.81 31.79
CA SER A 987 -36.30 22.22 31.29
C SER A 987 -35.27 22.26 32.42
N PHE A 988 -34.52 21.22 32.64
CA PHE A 988 -33.36 21.17 33.52
C PHE A 988 -32.07 21.61 32.80
N ARG A 989 -30.91 21.65 33.55
CA ARG A 989 -29.58 21.89 32.96
C ARG A 989 -29.42 21.06 31.68
N LYS A 990 -29.01 21.67 30.57
CA LYS A 990 -28.71 20.96 29.31
C LYS A 990 -27.65 19.90 29.57
N ARG A 991 -28.03 18.65 29.48
CA ARG A 991 -27.11 17.51 29.42
C ARG A 991 -26.68 17.29 27.98
N ALA A 992 -25.55 16.58 27.79
CA ALA A 992 -25.05 16.16 26.46
C ALA A 992 -26.03 15.24 25.75
N HIS A 993 -26.94 14.55 26.48
CA HIS A 993 -27.95 13.63 25.97
C HIS A 993 -29.16 13.53 26.91
N ASN A 994 -30.25 12.93 26.40
CA ASN A 994 -31.51 12.72 27.14
C ASN A 994 -31.79 11.27 27.54
N PHE A 995 -30.80 10.35 27.43
CA PHE A 995 -30.93 8.96 27.83
C PHE A 995 -31.12 8.79 29.34
N GLN A 996 -31.83 7.76 29.76
CA GLN A 996 -31.85 7.31 31.15
C GLN A 996 -30.44 6.83 31.53
N LEU A 997 -30.07 7.03 32.80
CA LEU A 997 -28.80 6.56 33.31
C LEU A 997 -28.99 5.17 33.92
N PRO A 998 -28.33 4.12 33.41
CA PRO A 998 -28.41 2.80 34.02
C PRO A 998 -27.68 2.82 35.37
N PRO A 999 -28.05 1.97 36.34
CA PRO A 999 -27.28 1.83 37.56
C PRO A 999 -25.84 1.40 37.28
N ARG A 1000 -24.90 1.92 38.06
CA ARG A 1000 -23.47 1.49 37.98
C ARG A 1000 -23.30 0.21 38.79
N THR A 1001 -23.43 -0.92 38.14
CA THR A 1001 -23.41 -2.25 38.76
C THR A 1001 -21.99 -2.73 39.11
N SER A 1002 -21.03 -2.44 38.25
CA SER A 1002 -19.65 -2.87 38.44
C SER A 1002 -18.65 -1.87 37.81
N VAL A 1003 -17.41 -1.90 38.33
CA VAL A 1003 -16.31 -1.11 37.75
C VAL A 1003 -15.99 -1.59 36.32
N LEU A 1004 -16.29 -2.85 36.02
CA LEU A 1004 -16.09 -3.39 34.69
C LEU A 1004 -17.07 -2.79 33.68
N CYS A 1005 -18.33 -2.63 34.08
CA CYS A 1005 -19.33 -1.92 33.28
C CYS A 1005 -18.97 -0.45 33.07
N ASP A 1006 -18.38 0.21 34.08
CA ASP A 1006 -17.88 1.58 33.95
C ASP A 1006 -16.76 1.74 32.93
N CYS A 1007 -16.01 0.68 32.59
CA CYS A 1007 -15.00 0.69 31.55
C CYS A 1007 -15.59 0.69 30.14
N ASN A 1008 -16.85 0.27 29.96
CA ASN A 1008 -17.52 0.19 28.68
C ASN A 1008 -17.74 1.56 28.06
N PHE A 1009 -17.67 1.63 26.72
CA PHE A 1009 -17.93 2.83 25.95
C PHE A 1009 -19.30 3.45 26.27
N VAL A 1010 -20.36 2.66 26.27
CA VAL A 1010 -21.75 3.15 26.50
C VAL A 1010 -21.85 3.82 27.87
N THR A 1011 -21.46 3.13 28.94
CA THR A 1011 -21.50 3.67 30.31
C THR A 1011 -20.62 4.92 30.44
N ARG A 1012 -19.39 4.88 29.92
CA ARG A 1012 -18.48 6.05 29.95
C ARG A 1012 -19.10 7.28 29.29
N MET A 1013 -19.80 7.10 28.15
CA MET A 1013 -20.39 8.23 27.43
C MET A 1013 -21.66 8.74 28.08
N LEU A 1014 -22.47 7.86 28.66
CA LEU A 1014 -23.69 8.25 29.39
C LEU A 1014 -23.38 9.03 30.66
N TYR A 1015 -22.25 8.78 31.31
CA TYR A 1015 -21.83 9.46 32.55
C TYR A 1015 -20.81 10.57 32.32
N LYS A 1016 -20.42 10.84 31.08
CA LYS A 1016 -19.50 11.92 30.74
C LYS A 1016 -20.22 13.27 30.92
N ASP A 1017 -19.59 14.18 31.62
CA ASP A 1017 -20.08 15.57 31.84
C ASP A 1017 -21.42 15.68 32.58
N ILE A 1018 -21.69 14.71 33.47
CA ILE A 1018 -22.86 14.72 34.38
C ILE A 1018 -22.50 15.18 35.79
#